data_1e7cc10e2e5c5184d80f7203c9f0624b
#
_entry.id   1e7cc10e2e5c5184d80f7203c9f0624b
#
_cell.length_a   1.000
_cell.length_b   1.000
_cell.length_c   1.000
_cell.angle_alpha   90.00
_cell.angle_beta   90.00
_cell.angle_gamma   90.00
#
_symmetry.space_group_name_H-M   'P 1'
#
loop_
_entity.id
_entity.type
_entity.pdbx_description
1 polymer ?
#
loop_
_entity_poly.entity_id
_entity_poly.type
_entity_poly.pdbx_seq_one_letter_code
_entity_poly.pdbx_strand_id
1 'polypeptide(L)'
;MLQLPCWFANIWLQTTITVLNNIIQNYTKMKKILIIFAAALSLVACSMSNKQVADRNANTQNPIMPIIYTGDAQPIYLTDYLPQVEDWNTLKFYTEPSYQVVSVENGILTLMGDHTLSVLTVQDQTTGILYDIPILPKSNYEVGLATKSYTDSTITISVLNQYEHLQFRVFWQDQRAEEYVEYGQYDAQATITIEQAWRQSEGRSFIRVYAFADGKILNDLLIPLENGKVVNDVAQLTRHDDQAQILYSLMIDRFENGNKNNDWKMNSPEVLDIVDYQGGDIAGITKKIKEGFFNELGITTIWISPITQNPWDAWGMNRFPNGNKYDSTKTYTKFSGYHGYWPIFATAVDKRFGTDKELHEMLATAHAHNMNVVLDYVANHMHINSPTLQHNPTWHTDSILPDGRRNFELWDEARLTTWFDVHIPTLDLEREEVCSPMTDSALFWLDNFAFDGFRHDACKHIPLNYWRELGRKMKQRYPNRHIWMIGETYGNTDLIGSYVKTGMLNSQFDFNIYHTAIDVFGKPNQSLTRMNQTIMESLAAYGAHHTMGNISGNHDKCRFISLAGGAVSWNESDKAAGWTRHIGVTADGDATKEAHAYRMAMLLELVNFTIPGVPCVYQGDEYGEAGANDPDNRHMMKFAGLNDQQANFRTKVQELAKLRRENMALIYGDYIPVTVNDTTLHFQRVYMGEVVDVVISLTSESSITINGEKVWTI
;
A
#
# COMPACT_ATOMS: atom_id res chain seq x y z
N MET A 1 43.54 72.54 -24.15
CA MET A 1 43.78 72.23 -22.72
C MET A 1 42.79 72.99 -21.89
N LEU A 2 41.74 72.39 -21.44
CA LEU A 2 40.81 72.99 -20.48
C LEU A 2 40.78 72.05 -19.26
N GLN A 3 41.38 72.48 -18.16
CA GLN A 3 41.29 71.82 -16.85
C GLN A 3 39.87 72.02 -16.32
N LEU A 4 39.14 70.96 -16.12
CA LEU A 4 37.90 70.95 -15.33
C LEU A 4 38.27 70.92 -13.84
N PRO A 5 37.62 71.76 -13.01
CA PRO A 5 38.00 71.93 -11.60
C PRO A 5 37.64 70.65 -10.80
N CYS A 6 38.54 70.22 -9.90
CA CYS A 6 38.38 69.12 -8.91
C CYS A 6 37.12 69.19 -8.02
N TRP A 7 36.34 70.22 -8.12
CA TRP A 7 35.12 70.42 -7.31
C TRP A 7 33.92 69.54 -7.78
N PHE A 8 33.82 69.27 -9.09
CA PHE A 8 32.76 68.48 -9.65
C PHE A 8 32.93 66.94 -9.37
N ALA A 9 34.16 66.46 -9.28
CA ALA A 9 34.46 65.07 -8.98
C ALA A 9 34.11 64.72 -7.52
N ASN A 10 34.29 65.63 -6.57
CA ASN A 10 33.96 65.40 -5.16
C ASN A 10 32.44 65.38 -4.87
N ILE A 11 31.67 66.22 -5.57
CA ILE A 11 30.21 66.24 -5.41
C ILE A 11 29.61 64.94 -5.98
N TRP A 12 30.11 64.44 -7.13
CA TRP A 12 29.65 63.22 -7.73
C TRP A 12 29.99 62.00 -6.87
N LEU A 13 31.18 61.93 -6.30
CA LEU A 13 31.62 60.88 -5.41
C LEU A 13 30.80 60.84 -4.11
N GLN A 14 30.57 61.99 -3.49
CA GLN A 14 29.75 62.09 -2.28
C GLN A 14 28.27 61.73 -2.54
N THR A 15 27.70 62.15 -3.67
CA THR A 15 26.32 61.82 -4.03
C THR A 15 26.17 60.34 -4.32
N THR A 16 27.14 59.71 -5.01
CA THR A 16 27.14 58.28 -5.31
C THR A 16 27.31 57.46 -4.03
N ILE A 17 28.19 57.84 -3.11
CA ILE A 17 28.37 57.18 -1.80
C ILE A 17 27.11 57.32 -0.94
N THR A 18 26.42 58.46 -0.98
CA THR A 18 25.18 58.65 -0.21
C THR A 18 24.03 57.80 -0.78
N VAL A 19 23.93 57.65 -2.11
CA VAL A 19 22.96 56.80 -2.76
C VAL A 19 23.25 55.31 -2.49
N LEU A 20 24.52 54.89 -2.56
CA LEU A 20 24.93 53.52 -2.22
C LEU A 20 24.64 53.21 -0.73
N ASN A 21 24.95 54.10 0.18
CA ASN A 21 24.68 53.93 1.59
C ASN A 21 23.17 53.86 1.90
N ASN A 22 22.34 54.63 1.20
CA ASN A 22 20.88 54.51 1.31
C ASN A 22 20.32 53.20 0.73
N ILE A 23 20.91 52.73 -0.37
CA ILE A 23 20.54 51.40 -0.94
C ILE A 23 20.94 50.29 0.02
N ILE A 24 22.15 50.32 0.58
CA ILE A 24 22.64 49.36 1.56
C ILE A 24 21.81 49.38 2.85
N GLN A 25 21.46 50.57 3.36
CA GLN A 25 20.59 50.70 4.53
C GLN A 25 19.16 50.18 4.27
N ASN A 26 18.63 50.46 3.09
CA ASN A 26 17.31 49.91 2.70
C ASN A 26 17.34 48.39 2.50
N TYR A 27 18.42 47.85 1.93
CA TYR A 27 18.62 46.41 1.78
C TYR A 27 18.77 45.72 3.15
N THR A 28 19.50 46.33 4.08
CA THR A 28 19.65 45.85 5.45
C THR A 28 18.35 45.97 6.25
N LYS A 29 17.55 47.02 5.99
CA LYS A 29 16.21 47.18 6.58
C LYS A 29 15.22 46.17 6.02
N MET A 30 15.25 45.91 4.70
CA MET A 30 14.45 44.86 4.08
C MET A 30 14.84 43.45 4.57
N LYS A 31 16.14 43.16 4.70
CA LYS A 31 16.60 41.90 5.29
C LYS A 31 16.13 41.72 6.73
N LYS A 32 16.20 42.79 7.55
CA LYS A 32 15.67 42.77 8.93
C LYS A 32 14.13 42.58 8.96
N ILE A 33 13.42 43.22 8.03
CA ILE A 33 11.96 43.04 7.90
C ILE A 33 11.61 41.61 7.43
N LEU A 34 12.36 41.03 6.47
CA LEU A 34 12.18 39.63 6.06
C LEU A 34 12.50 38.65 7.19
N ILE A 35 13.57 38.91 7.96
CA ILE A 35 13.92 38.08 9.13
C ILE A 35 12.86 38.20 10.22
N ILE A 36 12.30 39.39 10.44
CA ILE A 36 11.21 39.62 11.41
C ILE A 36 9.91 38.99 10.91
N PHE A 37 9.63 38.99 9.59
CA PHE A 37 8.48 38.29 9.02
C PHE A 37 8.64 36.76 9.05
N ALA A 38 9.85 36.27 8.78
CA ALA A 38 10.16 34.84 8.93
C ALA A 38 10.10 34.40 10.40
N ALA A 39 10.61 35.20 11.33
CA ALA A 39 10.51 34.95 12.76
C ALA A 39 9.08 35.12 13.31
N ALA A 40 8.27 36.01 12.73
CA ALA A 40 6.85 36.14 13.09
C ALA A 40 6.01 35.01 12.55
N LEU A 41 6.32 34.47 11.36
CA LEU A 41 5.71 33.25 10.82
C LEU A 41 6.10 32.02 11.63
N SER A 42 7.35 31.91 12.07
CA SER A 42 7.78 30.84 12.96
C SER A 42 7.17 30.94 14.37
N LEU A 43 6.96 32.16 14.89
CA LEU A 43 6.31 32.39 16.18
C LEU A 43 4.79 32.13 16.14
N VAL A 44 4.12 32.34 15.03
CA VAL A 44 2.71 31.98 14.85
C VAL A 44 2.56 30.45 14.71
N ALA A 45 3.52 29.79 14.05
CA ALA A 45 3.59 28.33 14.01
C ALA A 45 3.88 27.72 15.41
N CYS A 46 4.71 28.38 16.24
CA CYS A 46 5.00 27.97 17.62
C CYS A 46 3.86 28.23 18.62
N SER A 47 2.79 28.98 18.27
CA SER A 47 1.71 29.29 19.21
C SER A 47 0.60 28.23 19.25
N MET A 48 0.56 27.28 18.31
CA MET A 48 -0.28 26.09 18.46
C MET A 48 0.34 25.20 19.53
N SER A 49 -0.42 24.84 20.56
CA SER A 49 0.08 23.88 21.53
C SER A 49 0.41 22.57 20.79
N ASN A 50 1.57 21.99 21.03
CA ASN A 50 1.99 20.70 20.47
C ASN A 50 0.96 19.60 20.71
N LYS A 51 0.14 19.73 21.75
CA LYS A 51 -0.99 18.88 22.02
C LYS A 51 -2.05 18.94 20.90
N GLN A 52 -2.35 20.12 20.34
CA GLN A 52 -3.30 20.24 19.22
C GLN A 52 -2.77 19.63 17.93
N VAL A 53 -1.46 19.66 17.71
CA VAL A 53 -0.82 18.98 16.56
C VAL A 53 -0.84 17.46 16.78
N ALA A 54 -0.47 16.99 17.97
CA ALA A 54 -0.51 15.57 18.33
C ALA A 54 -1.94 15.02 18.28
N ASP A 55 -2.92 15.73 18.86
CA ASP A 55 -4.33 15.34 18.83
C ASP A 55 -4.90 15.29 17.40
N ARG A 56 -4.46 16.21 16.53
CA ARG A 56 -4.89 16.28 15.13
C ARG A 56 -4.37 15.09 14.30
N ASN A 57 -3.13 14.68 14.55
CA ASN A 57 -2.45 13.60 13.83
C ASN A 57 -2.49 12.26 14.56
N ALA A 58 -3.02 12.20 15.79
CA ALA A 58 -3.15 10.96 16.56
C ALA A 58 -3.90 9.84 15.82
N ASN A 59 -4.55 10.17 14.73
CA ASN A 59 -5.41 9.28 13.93
C ASN A 59 -4.90 9.04 12.50
N THR A 60 -3.82 9.73 12.09
CA THR A 60 -3.07 9.40 10.89
C THR A 60 -1.70 8.93 11.35
N GLN A 61 -1.47 7.64 11.36
CA GLN A 61 -0.17 7.08 11.78
C GLN A 61 0.98 7.45 10.83
N ASN A 62 0.67 8.10 9.71
CA ASN A 62 1.63 8.57 8.73
C ASN A 62 1.43 10.06 8.42
N PRO A 63 2.51 10.80 8.17
CA PRO A 63 2.46 12.16 7.65
C PRO A 63 1.72 12.25 6.31
N ILE A 64 1.32 13.46 5.91
CA ILE A 64 0.71 13.70 4.60
C ILE A 64 1.65 13.21 3.49
N MET A 65 1.11 12.44 2.55
CA MET A 65 1.87 11.93 1.41
C MET A 65 2.29 13.07 0.48
N PRO A 66 3.44 12.96 -0.20
CA PRO A 66 3.95 14.02 -1.05
C PRO A 66 3.13 14.21 -2.33
N ILE A 67 3.13 15.45 -2.82
CA ILE A 67 2.75 15.77 -4.20
C ILE A 67 3.92 15.33 -5.10
N ILE A 68 3.67 14.45 -6.05
CA ILE A 68 4.65 14.12 -7.10
C ILE A 68 4.43 15.11 -8.24
N TYR A 69 5.38 16.05 -8.41
CA TYR A 69 5.30 17.07 -9.44
C TYR A 69 5.91 16.56 -10.76
N THR A 70 5.08 16.51 -11.80
CA THR A 70 5.43 15.95 -13.11
C THR A 70 5.78 17.02 -14.16
N GLY A 71 5.59 18.31 -13.85
CA GLY A 71 5.82 19.45 -14.72
C GLY A 71 4.54 20.11 -15.22
N ASP A 72 4.72 21.27 -15.88
CA ASP A 72 3.66 22.12 -16.40
C ASP A 72 2.66 22.59 -15.31
N ALA A 73 1.52 23.15 -15.71
CA ALA A 73 0.46 23.54 -14.79
C ALA A 73 -0.30 22.30 -14.29
N GLN A 74 0.20 21.67 -13.23
CA GLN A 74 -0.36 20.42 -12.71
C GLN A 74 -1.56 20.67 -11.80
N PRO A 75 -2.74 20.05 -12.07
CA PRO A 75 -3.87 20.09 -11.17
C PRO A 75 -3.64 19.17 -9.96
N ILE A 76 -3.86 19.71 -8.77
CA ILE A 76 -3.77 19.01 -7.48
C ILE A 76 -5.15 19.04 -6.84
N TYR A 77 -5.74 17.88 -6.62
CA TYR A 77 -6.99 17.75 -5.89
C TYR A 77 -6.68 17.82 -4.40
N LEU A 78 -7.16 18.86 -3.73
CA LEU A 78 -6.88 19.08 -2.30
C LEU A 78 -7.43 17.96 -1.40
N THR A 79 -8.53 17.32 -1.81
CA THR A 79 -9.08 16.13 -1.14
C THR A 79 -8.09 14.94 -1.10
N ASP A 80 -7.15 14.87 -2.04
CA ASP A 80 -6.14 13.79 -2.06
C ASP A 80 -5.15 13.92 -0.89
N TYR A 81 -5.03 15.12 -0.30
CA TYR A 81 -4.07 15.42 0.77
C TYR A 81 -4.74 15.89 2.07
N LEU A 82 -5.83 16.61 1.97
CA LEU A 82 -6.57 17.24 3.08
C LEU A 82 -8.06 16.82 3.06
N PRO A 83 -8.37 15.52 3.18
CA PRO A 83 -9.75 15.02 3.07
C PRO A 83 -10.69 15.52 4.17
N GLN A 84 -10.15 16.04 5.28
CA GLN A 84 -10.91 16.59 6.40
C GLN A 84 -11.40 18.01 6.17
N VAL A 85 -10.88 18.73 5.16
CA VAL A 85 -11.28 20.12 4.88
C VAL A 85 -12.59 20.14 4.09
N GLU A 86 -13.55 20.92 4.56
CA GLU A 86 -14.87 21.06 3.94
C GLU A 86 -15.00 22.31 3.08
N ASP A 87 -14.44 23.43 3.51
CA ASP A 87 -14.51 24.72 2.80
C ASP A 87 -13.14 25.16 2.30
N TRP A 88 -12.91 24.99 1.01
CA TRP A 88 -11.67 25.36 0.32
C TRP A 88 -11.47 26.89 0.27
N ASN A 89 -12.52 27.71 0.43
CA ASN A 89 -12.44 29.17 0.40
C ASN A 89 -11.77 29.74 1.66
N THR A 90 -11.69 28.96 2.72
CA THR A 90 -11.02 29.35 3.98
C THR A 90 -9.53 29.11 3.94
N LEU A 91 -8.99 28.49 2.89
CA LEU A 91 -7.59 28.13 2.79
C LEU A 91 -6.75 29.25 2.19
N LYS A 92 -5.55 29.43 2.72
CA LYS A 92 -4.46 30.19 2.12
C LYS A 92 -3.30 29.27 1.76
N PHE A 93 -2.66 29.55 0.65
CA PHE A 93 -1.60 28.74 0.09
C PHE A 93 -0.31 29.55 0.01
N TYR A 94 0.78 28.92 0.44
CA TYR A 94 2.12 29.50 0.39
C TYR A 94 3.05 28.45 -0.23
N THR A 95 3.92 28.90 -1.13
CA THR A 95 4.95 28.06 -1.76
C THR A 95 6.32 28.69 -1.56
N GLU A 96 7.36 27.87 -1.63
CA GLU A 96 8.73 28.37 -1.79
C GLU A 96 8.88 29.05 -3.17
N PRO A 97 9.91 29.91 -3.36
CA PRO A 97 10.09 30.69 -4.61
C PRO A 97 10.17 29.87 -5.90
N SER A 98 10.55 28.59 -5.80
CA SER A 98 10.62 27.64 -6.92
C SER A 98 9.27 27.16 -7.44
N TYR A 99 8.18 27.41 -6.71
CA TYR A 99 6.82 27.05 -7.08
C TYR A 99 5.85 28.20 -6.89
N GLN A 100 4.75 28.17 -7.63
CA GLN A 100 3.63 29.10 -7.44
C GLN A 100 2.29 28.40 -7.62
N VAL A 101 1.30 28.83 -6.84
CA VAL A 101 -0.11 28.48 -7.04
C VAL A 101 -0.68 29.43 -8.09
N VAL A 102 -1.10 28.88 -9.23
CA VAL A 102 -1.63 29.66 -10.37
C VAL A 102 -3.12 29.94 -10.17
N SER A 103 -3.88 28.94 -9.73
CA SER A 103 -5.31 29.04 -9.45
C SER A 103 -5.76 28.05 -8.40
N VAL A 104 -6.88 28.35 -7.74
CA VAL A 104 -7.59 27.42 -6.85
C VAL A 104 -9.08 27.53 -7.17
N GLU A 105 -9.68 26.46 -7.67
CA GLU A 105 -11.08 26.41 -8.06
C GLU A 105 -11.71 25.06 -7.63
N ASN A 106 -12.79 25.11 -6.87
CA ASN A 106 -13.56 23.94 -6.46
C ASN A 106 -12.70 22.81 -5.81
N GLY A 107 -11.73 23.17 -4.96
CA GLY A 107 -10.85 22.20 -4.33
C GLY A 107 -9.75 21.65 -5.23
N ILE A 108 -9.58 22.21 -6.43
CA ILE A 108 -8.48 21.89 -7.34
C ILE A 108 -7.51 23.08 -7.37
N LEU A 109 -6.27 22.82 -7.00
CA LEU A 109 -5.18 23.79 -7.03
C LEU A 109 -4.31 23.51 -8.25
N THR A 110 -3.97 24.55 -9.04
CA THR A 110 -2.99 24.41 -10.13
C THR A 110 -1.62 24.88 -9.64
N LEU A 111 -0.64 23.97 -9.72
CA LEU A 111 0.73 24.18 -9.28
C LEU A 111 1.67 24.29 -10.49
N MET A 112 2.58 25.28 -10.46
CA MET A 112 3.70 25.42 -11.40
C MET A 112 5.01 25.56 -10.65
N GLY A 113 6.11 24.97 -11.16
CA GLY A 113 7.41 25.03 -10.51
C GLY A 113 8.59 24.56 -11.37
N ASP A 114 9.77 24.57 -10.78
CA ASP A 114 11.05 24.32 -11.45
C ASP A 114 11.66 22.93 -11.18
N HIS A 115 10.86 21.95 -10.82
CA HIS A 115 11.30 20.56 -10.57
C HIS A 115 12.36 20.42 -9.46
N THR A 116 12.21 21.16 -8.37
CA THR A 116 13.03 21.01 -7.16
C THR A 116 12.23 20.46 -5.99
N LEU A 117 12.90 19.95 -4.97
CA LEU A 117 12.28 19.57 -3.71
C LEU A 117 11.75 20.83 -2.99
N SER A 118 10.47 20.84 -2.65
CA SER A 118 9.82 22.03 -2.08
C SER A 118 8.66 21.63 -1.14
N VAL A 119 7.92 22.63 -0.65
CA VAL A 119 6.78 22.47 0.25
C VAL A 119 5.65 23.39 -0.17
N LEU A 120 4.43 22.86 -0.18
CA LEU A 120 3.19 23.60 -0.23
C LEU A 120 2.65 23.74 1.21
N THR A 121 2.70 24.94 1.77
CA THR A 121 2.05 25.21 3.06
C THR A 121 0.61 25.67 2.85
N VAL A 122 -0.33 24.98 3.48
CA VAL A 122 -1.76 25.29 3.44
C VAL A 122 -2.19 25.73 4.84
N GLN A 123 -2.73 26.94 4.94
CA GLN A 123 -3.30 27.47 6.18
C GLN A 123 -4.83 27.43 6.13
N ASP A 124 -5.44 26.67 7.02
CA ASP A 124 -6.86 26.77 7.27
C ASP A 124 -7.14 27.99 8.17
N GLN A 125 -7.79 29.02 7.64
CA GLN A 125 -8.08 30.23 8.36
C GLN A 125 -9.16 30.07 9.44
N THR A 126 -9.99 29.04 9.34
CA THR A 126 -11.07 28.76 10.31
C THR A 126 -10.49 28.17 11.58
N THR A 127 -9.58 27.21 11.44
CA THR A 127 -8.95 26.52 12.58
C THR A 127 -7.58 27.13 12.97
N GLY A 128 -6.98 27.92 12.07
CA GLY A 128 -5.62 28.41 12.20
C GLY A 128 -4.54 27.35 11.95
N ILE A 129 -4.92 26.14 11.54
CA ILE A 129 -4.00 25.01 11.35
C ILE A 129 -3.16 25.21 10.09
N LEU A 130 -1.87 24.88 10.16
CA LEU A 130 -0.96 24.80 9.04
C LEU A 130 -0.73 23.32 8.67
N TYR A 131 -0.73 23.05 7.38
CA TYR A 131 -0.37 21.76 6.79
C TYR A 131 0.76 21.96 5.81
N ASP A 132 1.87 21.30 6.01
CA ASP A 132 3.01 21.35 5.11
C ASP A 132 3.05 20.07 4.26
N ILE A 133 2.76 20.22 2.97
CA ILE A 133 2.68 19.11 2.01
C ILE A 133 3.99 19.07 1.21
N PRO A 134 4.79 18.02 1.28
CA PRO A 134 6.00 17.89 0.48
C PRO A 134 5.69 17.91 -1.01
N ILE A 135 6.53 18.59 -1.81
CA ILE A 135 6.50 18.53 -3.28
C ILE A 135 7.79 17.86 -3.73
N LEU A 136 7.66 16.67 -4.32
CA LEU A 136 8.77 15.91 -4.88
C LEU A 136 8.74 16.00 -6.41
N PRO A 137 9.83 16.43 -7.08
CA PRO A 137 9.89 16.42 -8.53
C PRO A 137 9.96 14.95 -9.03
N LYS A 138 9.24 14.62 -10.11
CA LYS A 138 9.43 13.35 -10.81
C LYS A 138 10.82 13.37 -11.47
N SER A 139 11.76 12.62 -10.90
CA SER A 139 13.16 12.56 -11.32
C SER A 139 13.74 11.16 -11.12
N ASN A 140 15.00 10.95 -11.46
CA ASN A 140 15.68 9.70 -11.15
C ASN A 140 15.73 9.49 -9.64
N TYR A 141 15.62 8.23 -9.22
CA TYR A 141 15.66 7.80 -7.83
C TYR A 141 16.99 7.15 -7.48
N GLU A 142 17.51 7.45 -6.30
CA GLU A 142 18.75 6.87 -5.78
C GLU A 142 18.63 6.54 -4.29
N VAL A 143 19.22 5.43 -3.86
CA VAL A 143 19.39 5.13 -2.43
C VAL A 143 20.60 5.89 -1.93
N GLY A 144 20.37 6.94 -1.16
CA GLY A 144 21.41 7.85 -0.68
C GLY A 144 21.41 8.11 0.82
N LEU A 145 20.38 7.65 1.53
CA LEU A 145 20.21 7.86 2.97
C LEU A 145 20.00 6.55 3.70
N ALA A 146 20.46 6.50 4.96
CA ALA A 146 20.09 5.45 5.90
C ALA A 146 20.03 6.00 7.33
N THR A 147 19.13 5.47 8.14
CA THR A 147 19.10 5.74 9.58
C THR A 147 20.31 5.10 10.25
N LYS A 148 21.01 5.82 11.17
CA LYS A 148 22.26 5.33 11.74
C LYS A 148 22.19 5.07 13.25
N SER A 149 21.77 6.10 14.00
CA SER A 149 21.72 6.03 15.46
C SER A 149 20.83 7.12 16.01
N TYR A 150 20.51 7.02 17.29
CA TYR A 150 19.73 8.04 17.99
C TYR A 150 20.20 8.18 19.45
N THR A 151 19.81 9.30 20.04
CA THR A 151 19.88 9.57 21.49
C THR A 151 18.51 10.08 21.95
N ASP A 152 18.37 10.45 23.21
CA ASP A 152 17.14 11.08 23.71
C ASP A 152 16.82 12.44 23.04
N SER A 153 17.78 13.03 22.33
CA SER A 153 17.63 14.36 21.76
C SER A 153 18.06 14.51 20.30
N THR A 154 18.62 13.48 19.71
CA THR A 154 19.14 13.56 18.32
C THR A 154 18.93 12.26 17.56
N ILE A 155 18.78 12.37 16.24
CA ILE A 155 18.77 11.28 15.29
C ILE A 155 19.90 11.53 14.28
N THR A 156 20.76 10.54 14.07
CA THR A 156 21.83 10.60 13.07
C THR A 156 21.44 9.82 11.84
N ILE A 157 21.59 10.43 10.68
CA ILE A 157 21.35 9.86 9.35
C ILE A 157 22.71 9.70 8.66
N SER A 158 22.98 8.56 8.06
CA SER A 158 24.10 8.37 7.11
C SER A 158 23.73 8.92 5.75
N VAL A 159 24.64 9.67 5.15
CA VAL A 159 24.60 10.08 3.73
C VAL A 159 25.56 9.14 3.00
N LEU A 160 25.02 8.27 2.14
CA LEU A 160 25.74 7.11 1.60
C LEU A 160 26.71 7.47 0.47
N ASN A 161 26.44 8.60 -0.23
CA ASN A 161 27.25 9.10 -1.33
C ASN A 161 27.67 10.55 -1.09
N GLN A 162 28.64 11.05 -1.87
CA GLN A 162 28.98 12.46 -1.88
C GLN A 162 28.08 13.18 -2.90
N TYR A 163 27.45 14.28 -2.48
CA TYR A 163 26.58 15.11 -3.31
C TYR A 163 27.10 16.55 -3.31
N GLU A 164 27.04 17.23 -4.48
CA GLU A 164 27.41 18.64 -4.58
C GLU A 164 26.30 19.55 -4.02
N HIS A 165 25.03 19.18 -4.25
CA HIS A 165 23.86 19.96 -3.87
C HIS A 165 22.81 19.09 -3.19
N LEU A 166 23.04 18.74 -1.92
CA LEU A 166 22.07 17.97 -1.12
C LEU A 166 21.13 18.93 -0.37
N GLN A 167 19.84 18.72 -0.54
CA GLN A 167 18.77 19.44 0.15
C GLN A 167 17.92 18.45 0.94
N PHE A 168 17.52 18.85 2.13
CA PHE A 168 16.57 18.11 2.98
C PHE A 168 15.26 18.85 3.14
N ARG A 169 14.16 18.10 3.23
CA ARG A 169 12.89 18.55 3.82
C ARG A 169 12.52 17.55 4.90
N VAL A 170 12.46 18.03 6.11
CA VAL A 170 12.16 17.24 7.31
C VAL A 170 10.82 17.68 7.85
N PHE A 171 10.01 16.71 8.22
CA PHE A 171 8.68 16.93 8.78
C PHE A 171 8.56 16.17 10.10
N TRP A 172 8.06 16.83 11.10
CA TRP A 172 7.48 16.18 12.27
C TRP A 172 5.96 16.23 12.13
N GLN A 173 5.35 15.06 11.92
CA GLN A 173 3.95 14.97 11.53
C GLN A 173 3.72 15.72 10.19
N ASP A 174 2.79 16.68 10.15
CA ASP A 174 2.49 17.49 8.97
C ASP A 174 3.13 18.88 9.02
N GLN A 175 4.21 19.06 9.77
CA GLN A 175 4.86 20.35 9.95
C GLN A 175 6.35 20.29 9.60
N ARG A 176 6.82 21.33 8.95
CA ARG A 176 8.23 21.49 8.59
C ARG A 176 9.11 21.55 9.84
N ALA A 177 10.28 20.94 9.74
CA ALA A 177 11.24 20.80 10.81
C ALA A 177 12.71 20.86 10.33
N GLU A 178 12.99 21.44 9.15
CA GLU A 178 14.35 21.52 8.59
C GLU A 178 15.30 22.38 9.42
N GLU A 179 14.80 23.33 10.19
CA GLU A 179 15.61 24.15 11.09
C GLU A 179 16.30 23.36 12.20
N TYR A 180 15.88 22.12 12.44
CA TYR A 180 16.47 21.19 13.40
C TYR A 180 17.49 20.24 12.78
N VAL A 181 17.87 20.44 11.51
CA VAL A 181 18.83 19.60 10.79
C VAL A 181 20.18 20.28 10.71
N GLU A 182 21.22 19.61 11.19
CA GLU A 182 22.61 19.98 11.01
C GLU A 182 23.25 19.08 9.95
N TYR A 183 23.72 19.66 8.84
CA TYR A 183 24.41 18.97 7.77
C TYR A 183 25.49 19.88 7.17
N GLY A 184 26.72 19.40 7.13
CA GLY A 184 27.82 20.04 6.39
C GLY A 184 27.88 19.50 4.96
N GLN A 185 28.17 20.37 3.98
CA GLN A 185 28.13 20.04 2.55
C GLN A 185 28.93 18.77 2.14
N TYR A 186 29.93 18.37 2.93
CA TYR A 186 30.77 17.21 2.66
C TYR A 186 30.71 16.17 3.78
N ASP A 187 29.73 16.30 4.67
CA ASP A 187 29.57 15.35 5.77
C ASP A 187 28.88 14.06 5.29
N ALA A 188 29.41 12.92 5.72
CA ALA A 188 28.76 11.63 5.49
C ALA A 188 27.58 11.38 6.44
N GLN A 189 27.14 12.41 7.19
CA GLN A 189 26.09 12.31 8.20
C GLN A 189 25.34 13.64 8.33
N ALA A 190 24.01 13.51 8.53
CA ALA A 190 23.17 14.59 8.98
C ALA A 190 22.66 14.28 10.38
N THR A 191 22.45 15.30 11.20
CA THR A 191 21.87 15.17 12.55
C THR A 191 20.59 15.96 12.66
N ILE A 192 19.52 15.31 13.09
CA ILE A 192 18.23 15.93 13.40
C ILE A 192 18.13 16.06 14.92
N THR A 193 17.97 17.28 15.42
CA THR A 193 17.66 17.53 16.84
C THR A 193 16.18 17.26 17.10
N ILE A 194 15.87 16.37 18.06
CA ILE A 194 14.52 16.14 18.53
C ILE A 194 14.15 17.30 19.44
N GLU A 195 13.32 18.20 18.97
CA GLU A 195 12.91 19.43 19.63
C GLU A 195 12.18 19.12 20.94
N GLN A 196 12.31 20.01 21.95
CA GLN A 196 11.71 19.80 23.28
C GLN A 196 10.20 19.56 23.20
N ALA A 197 9.53 20.23 22.29
CA ALA A 197 8.10 20.09 22.07
C ALA A 197 7.72 18.68 21.55
N TRP A 198 8.53 18.10 20.67
CA TRP A 198 8.31 16.72 20.19
C TRP A 198 8.54 15.71 21.30
N ARG A 199 9.56 15.93 22.13
CA ARG A 199 9.87 15.08 23.32
C ARG A 199 8.78 15.10 24.38
N GLN A 200 7.93 16.13 24.39
CA GLN A 200 6.81 16.28 25.31
C GLN A 200 5.47 15.87 24.70
N SER A 201 5.45 15.46 23.41
CA SER A 201 4.23 14.96 22.78
C SER A 201 3.82 13.61 23.37
N GLU A 202 2.52 13.40 23.50
CA GLU A 202 1.94 12.13 23.92
C GLU A 202 1.58 11.27 22.70
N GLY A 203 1.75 9.96 22.81
CA GLY A 203 1.38 8.97 21.79
C GLY A 203 2.36 8.87 20.63
N ARG A 204 1.87 8.23 19.55
CA ARG A 204 2.63 7.98 18.32
C ARG A 204 2.76 9.24 17.48
N SER A 205 3.99 9.53 17.02
CA SER A 205 4.28 10.58 16.04
C SER A 205 5.38 10.09 15.08
N PHE A 206 5.65 10.86 14.01
CA PHE A 206 6.61 10.45 12.99
C PHE A 206 7.50 11.61 12.59
N ILE A 207 8.78 11.31 12.31
CA ILE A 207 9.67 12.16 11.52
C ILE A 207 9.76 11.55 10.13
N ARG A 208 9.51 12.37 9.11
CA ARG A 208 9.70 12.02 7.70
C ARG A 208 10.78 12.90 7.10
N VAL A 209 11.73 12.30 6.41
CA VAL A 209 12.82 12.99 5.72
C VAL A 209 12.72 12.74 4.24
N TYR A 210 12.68 13.81 3.46
CA TYR A 210 12.86 13.77 2.01
C TYR A 210 14.16 14.47 1.65
N ALA A 211 14.84 13.98 0.62
CA ALA A 211 16.07 14.60 0.15
C ALA A 211 16.14 14.62 -1.39
N PHE A 212 16.81 15.64 -1.89
CA PHE A 212 17.07 15.84 -3.31
C PHE A 212 18.51 16.25 -3.50
N ALA A 213 19.20 15.60 -4.41
CA ALA A 213 20.62 15.84 -4.65
C ALA A 213 20.96 15.67 -6.13
N ASP A 214 21.66 16.66 -6.70
CA ASP A 214 22.22 16.57 -8.06
C ASP A 214 21.20 16.13 -9.12
N GLY A 215 19.95 16.64 -9.02
CA GLY A 215 18.85 16.34 -9.94
C GLY A 215 18.15 15.00 -9.70
N LYS A 216 18.39 14.34 -8.56
CA LYS A 216 17.78 13.06 -8.19
C LYS A 216 17.01 13.16 -6.88
N ILE A 217 15.88 12.46 -6.78
CA ILE A 217 15.22 12.17 -5.52
C ILE A 217 15.98 11.03 -4.82
N LEU A 218 16.30 11.23 -3.54
CA LEU A 218 16.83 10.16 -2.70
C LEU A 218 15.68 9.41 -1.99
N ASN A 219 16.00 8.21 -1.48
CA ASN A 219 15.05 7.49 -0.64
C ASN A 219 14.62 8.33 0.56
N ASP A 220 13.35 8.33 0.86
CA ASP A 220 12.81 8.95 2.07
C ASP A 220 13.11 8.10 3.30
N LEU A 221 13.11 8.73 4.48
CA LEU A 221 13.22 8.04 5.77
C LEU A 221 11.93 8.25 6.57
N LEU A 222 11.48 7.21 7.27
CA LEU A 222 10.36 7.26 8.19
C LEU A 222 10.81 6.78 9.57
N ILE A 223 10.69 7.65 10.58
CA ILE A 223 11.16 7.37 11.93
C ILE A 223 9.98 7.54 12.90
N PRO A 224 9.39 6.44 13.39
CA PRO A 224 8.33 6.51 14.38
C PRO A 224 8.87 6.93 15.75
N LEU A 225 8.10 7.78 16.41
CA LEU A 225 8.33 8.21 17.79
C LEU A 225 7.14 7.77 18.66
N GLU A 226 7.42 7.34 19.88
CA GLU A 226 6.41 7.10 20.91
C GLU A 226 6.70 7.98 22.12
N ASN A 227 5.76 8.86 22.46
CA ASN A 227 5.95 9.88 23.50
C ASN A 227 7.26 10.67 23.30
N GLY A 228 7.53 11.05 22.05
CA GLY A 228 8.71 11.83 21.64
C GLY A 228 10.04 11.07 21.62
N LYS A 229 10.04 9.77 21.84
CA LYS A 229 11.25 8.92 21.79
C LYS A 229 11.23 8.03 20.54
N VAL A 230 12.37 7.82 19.93
CA VAL A 230 12.51 6.92 18.77
C VAL A 230 12.01 5.52 19.15
N VAL A 231 11.10 4.97 18.34
CA VAL A 231 10.67 3.58 18.45
C VAL A 231 11.76 2.69 17.86
N ASN A 232 12.42 1.92 18.71
CA ASN A 232 13.54 1.06 18.36
C ASN A 232 13.38 -0.37 18.88
N ASP A 233 12.24 -0.69 19.47
CA ASP A 233 11.93 -2.03 19.99
C ASP A 233 10.58 -2.46 19.44
N VAL A 234 10.51 -3.65 18.85
CA VAL A 234 9.28 -4.25 18.33
C VAL A 234 8.17 -4.38 19.39
N ALA A 235 8.55 -4.45 20.68
CA ALA A 235 7.59 -4.46 21.77
C ALA A 235 6.78 -3.15 21.92
N GLN A 236 7.26 -2.05 21.31
CA GLN A 236 6.56 -0.76 21.27
C GLN A 236 5.55 -0.68 20.11
N LEU A 237 5.61 -1.64 19.15
CA LEU A 237 4.70 -1.66 18.01
C LEU A 237 3.31 -2.14 18.44
N THR A 238 2.32 -1.60 17.78
CA THR A 238 0.91 -1.93 17.99
C THR A 238 0.32 -2.56 16.74
N ARG A 239 -0.89 -3.10 16.82
CA ARG A 239 -1.61 -3.60 15.65
C ARG A 239 -1.97 -2.49 14.63
N HIS A 240 -1.72 -1.23 14.97
CA HIS A 240 -1.95 -0.08 14.09
C HIS A 240 -0.68 0.42 13.38
N ASP A 241 0.46 -0.22 13.57
CA ASP A 241 1.69 0.08 12.81
C ASP A 241 1.64 -0.69 11.48
N ASP A 242 1.25 0.00 10.38
CA ASP A 242 0.98 -0.62 9.08
C ASP A 242 2.19 -1.34 8.49
N GLN A 243 3.41 -0.81 8.67
CA GLN A 243 4.64 -1.45 8.21
C GLN A 243 4.95 -2.77 8.91
N ALA A 244 4.38 -2.97 10.12
CA ALA A 244 4.57 -4.20 10.90
C ALA A 244 3.56 -5.31 10.54
N GLN A 245 2.60 -5.03 9.65
CA GLN A 245 1.56 -6.00 9.32
C GLN A 245 2.10 -7.14 8.44
N ILE A 246 1.53 -8.31 8.65
CA ILE A 246 1.65 -9.50 7.80
C ILE A 246 0.23 -9.99 7.53
N LEU A 247 -0.19 -9.94 6.26
CA LEU A 247 -1.53 -10.30 5.85
C LEU A 247 -1.64 -11.80 5.59
N TYR A 248 -2.81 -12.34 5.90
CA TYR A 248 -3.24 -13.66 5.45
C TYR A 248 -4.57 -13.55 4.70
N SER A 249 -4.55 -13.85 3.41
CA SER A 249 -5.74 -13.85 2.55
C SER A 249 -6.43 -15.22 2.60
N LEU A 250 -7.72 -15.24 2.88
CA LEU A 250 -8.49 -16.46 2.87
C LEU A 250 -9.86 -16.31 2.18
N MET A 251 -10.32 -17.38 1.55
CA MET A 251 -11.70 -17.52 1.10
C MET A 251 -12.50 -18.21 2.19
N ILE A 252 -13.52 -17.55 2.71
CA ILE A 252 -14.32 -18.05 3.86
C ILE A 252 -14.86 -19.44 3.59
N ASP A 253 -15.52 -19.62 2.42
CA ASP A 253 -16.11 -20.91 2.03
C ASP A 253 -15.09 -22.06 1.96
N ARG A 254 -13.82 -21.74 1.74
CA ARG A 254 -12.71 -22.71 1.53
C ARG A 254 -11.76 -22.82 2.71
N PHE A 255 -12.08 -22.20 3.85
CA PHE A 255 -11.18 -22.19 4.99
C PHE A 255 -11.52 -23.26 6.02
N GLU A 256 -12.52 -23.05 6.87
CA GLU A 256 -12.92 -24.03 7.91
C GLU A 256 -14.43 -23.99 8.13
N ASN A 257 -15.06 -25.13 8.19
CA ASN A 257 -16.47 -25.27 8.54
C ASN A 257 -16.62 -25.33 10.07
N GLY A 258 -17.05 -24.24 10.68
CA GLY A 258 -17.26 -24.13 12.13
C GLY A 258 -18.70 -24.37 12.56
N ASN A 259 -19.67 -24.15 11.68
CA ASN A 259 -21.09 -24.24 11.98
C ASN A 259 -21.85 -24.97 10.88
N LYS A 260 -22.00 -26.29 11.01
CA LYS A 260 -22.70 -27.15 10.01
C LYS A 260 -24.18 -26.82 9.81
N ASN A 261 -24.78 -25.95 10.65
CA ASN A 261 -26.21 -25.61 10.49
C ASN A 261 -26.43 -24.53 9.41
N ASN A 262 -25.40 -23.85 8.95
CA ASN A 262 -25.45 -22.89 7.84
C ASN A 262 -24.95 -23.51 6.51
N ASP A 263 -24.52 -24.79 6.52
CA ASP A 263 -24.11 -25.49 5.32
C ASP A 263 -25.19 -25.43 4.25
N TRP A 264 -24.81 -25.08 3.06
CA TRP A 264 -25.72 -25.02 1.93
C TRP A 264 -25.04 -25.49 0.65
N LYS A 265 -25.79 -26.19 -0.17
CA LYS A 265 -25.38 -26.60 -1.51
C LYS A 265 -26.43 -26.18 -2.52
N MET A 266 -26.00 -25.82 -3.71
CA MET A 266 -26.90 -25.46 -4.82
C MET A 266 -27.81 -26.64 -5.18
N ASN A 267 -27.31 -27.88 -5.05
CA ASN A 267 -28.00 -29.11 -5.42
C ASN A 267 -28.57 -29.07 -6.86
N SER A 268 -27.85 -28.40 -7.77
CA SER A 268 -28.22 -28.23 -9.17
C SER A 268 -27.39 -29.17 -10.05
N PRO A 269 -28.01 -29.86 -11.03
CA PRO A 269 -27.25 -30.64 -12.00
C PRO A 269 -26.39 -29.77 -12.93
N GLU A 270 -26.57 -28.46 -12.94
CA GLU A 270 -25.78 -27.52 -13.74
C GLU A 270 -24.51 -27.01 -13.01
N VAL A 271 -24.34 -27.34 -11.72
CA VAL A 271 -23.20 -26.85 -10.90
C VAL A 271 -22.33 -28.03 -10.51
N LEU A 272 -21.04 -27.94 -10.82
CA LEU A 272 -20.06 -28.91 -10.33
C LEU A 272 -19.72 -28.62 -8.87
N ASP A 273 -19.46 -29.67 -8.08
CA ASP A 273 -19.17 -29.54 -6.64
C ASP A 273 -17.98 -28.59 -6.35
N ILE A 274 -16.94 -28.58 -7.17
CA ILE A 274 -15.76 -27.73 -7.00
C ILE A 274 -16.08 -26.21 -7.04
N VAL A 275 -17.15 -25.81 -7.74
CA VAL A 275 -17.61 -24.42 -7.86
C VAL A 275 -18.92 -24.19 -7.11
N ASP A 276 -19.24 -25.05 -6.15
CA ASP A 276 -20.33 -24.90 -5.21
C ASP A 276 -19.78 -24.63 -3.80
N TYR A 277 -20.63 -24.20 -2.88
CA TYR A 277 -20.27 -23.98 -1.47
C TYR A 277 -19.69 -25.23 -0.83
N GLN A 278 -18.61 -25.09 -0.06
CA GLN A 278 -17.96 -26.17 0.67
C GLN A 278 -18.17 -26.08 2.19
N GLY A 279 -18.86 -25.03 2.66
CA GLY A 279 -19.31 -24.89 4.03
C GLY A 279 -18.33 -24.17 4.97
N GLY A 280 -17.24 -23.61 4.49
CA GLY A 280 -16.41 -22.72 5.29
C GLY A 280 -17.18 -21.47 5.71
N ASP A 281 -16.96 -20.98 6.95
CA ASP A 281 -17.77 -19.94 7.56
C ASP A 281 -17.03 -19.08 8.58
N ILE A 282 -17.67 -18.01 9.05
CA ILE A 282 -17.15 -17.06 10.04
C ILE A 282 -16.84 -17.77 11.38
N ALA A 283 -17.65 -18.75 11.77
CA ALA A 283 -17.43 -19.53 13.00
C ALA A 283 -16.16 -20.38 12.90
N GLY A 284 -15.84 -20.90 11.70
CA GLY A 284 -14.61 -21.64 11.44
C GLY A 284 -13.38 -20.74 11.55
N ILE A 285 -13.45 -19.50 11.04
CA ILE A 285 -12.36 -18.52 11.21
C ILE A 285 -12.16 -18.24 12.71
N THR A 286 -13.25 -17.96 13.44
CA THR A 286 -13.22 -17.73 14.90
C THR A 286 -12.57 -18.88 15.65
N LYS A 287 -12.91 -20.14 15.27
CA LYS A 287 -12.30 -21.34 15.82
C LYS A 287 -10.78 -21.35 15.58
N LYS A 288 -10.32 -21.06 14.37
CA LYS A 288 -8.89 -21.08 14.03
C LYS A 288 -8.10 -19.96 14.70
N ILE A 289 -8.71 -18.79 14.92
CA ILE A 289 -8.11 -17.73 15.75
C ILE A 289 -7.90 -18.23 17.19
N LYS A 290 -8.95 -18.83 17.81
CA LYS A 290 -8.88 -19.38 19.18
C LYS A 290 -7.89 -20.53 19.33
N GLU A 291 -7.70 -21.34 18.27
CA GLU A 291 -6.70 -22.42 18.22
C GLU A 291 -5.27 -21.91 18.07
N GLY A 292 -5.05 -20.61 17.80
CA GLY A 292 -3.73 -19.99 17.64
C GLY A 292 -3.11 -20.14 16.24
N PHE A 293 -3.85 -20.67 15.25
CA PHE A 293 -3.33 -20.94 13.91
C PHE A 293 -2.62 -19.73 13.27
N PHE A 294 -3.25 -18.56 13.30
CA PHE A 294 -2.68 -17.36 12.71
C PHE A 294 -1.49 -16.82 13.51
N ASN A 295 -1.54 -16.89 14.84
CA ASN A 295 -0.43 -16.46 15.69
C ASN A 295 0.82 -17.33 15.48
N GLU A 296 0.64 -18.66 15.32
CA GLU A 296 1.72 -19.60 15.03
C GLU A 296 2.36 -19.34 13.67
N LEU A 297 1.59 -18.88 12.67
CA LEU A 297 2.11 -18.44 11.38
C LEU A 297 2.76 -17.03 11.42
N GLY A 298 2.62 -16.29 12.53
CA GLY A 298 3.11 -14.92 12.64
C GLY A 298 2.22 -13.87 11.98
N ILE A 299 0.97 -14.22 11.63
CA ILE A 299 0.00 -13.33 10.98
C ILE A 299 -0.50 -12.26 11.96
N THR A 300 -0.65 -11.04 11.46
CA THR A 300 -1.16 -9.89 12.24
C THR A 300 -2.44 -9.29 11.67
N THR A 301 -2.76 -9.58 10.40
CA THR A 301 -3.97 -9.09 9.75
C THR A 301 -4.60 -10.19 8.90
N ILE A 302 -5.89 -10.44 9.10
CA ILE A 302 -6.66 -11.41 8.31
C ILE A 302 -7.45 -10.64 7.25
N TRP A 303 -7.24 -10.97 5.97
CA TRP A 303 -8.07 -10.52 4.86
C TRP A 303 -9.07 -11.63 4.54
N ILE A 304 -10.36 -11.39 4.84
CA ILE A 304 -11.45 -12.31 4.54
C ILE A 304 -12.09 -11.96 3.20
N SER A 305 -12.43 -12.97 2.38
CA SER A 305 -13.20 -12.77 1.15
C SER A 305 -14.55 -12.09 1.42
N PRO A 306 -15.24 -11.53 0.40
CA PRO A 306 -16.47 -10.77 0.63
C PRO A 306 -17.55 -11.61 1.34
N ILE A 307 -18.16 -11.02 2.36
CA ILE A 307 -19.24 -11.65 3.16
C ILE A 307 -20.63 -11.14 2.80
N THR A 308 -20.73 -10.25 1.81
CA THR A 308 -22.00 -9.70 1.35
C THR A 308 -22.92 -10.77 0.79
N GLN A 309 -24.23 -10.63 0.95
CA GLN A 309 -25.22 -11.57 0.45
C GLN A 309 -25.09 -11.75 -1.06
N ASN A 310 -24.80 -12.98 -1.48
CA ASN A 310 -24.71 -13.41 -2.88
C ASN A 310 -26.01 -14.07 -3.37
N PRO A 311 -26.20 -14.30 -4.70
CA PRO A 311 -27.41 -14.92 -5.24
C PRO A 311 -27.59 -16.34 -4.73
N TRP A 312 -28.87 -16.75 -4.63
CA TRP A 312 -29.25 -18.12 -4.32
C TRP A 312 -29.27 -19.03 -5.55
N ASP A 313 -29.22 -18.44 -6.76
CA ASP A 313 -29.21 -19.15 -8.04
C ASP A 313 -27.78 -19.22 -8.60
N ALA A 314 -27.53 -20.17 -9.49
CA ALA A 314 -26.27 -20.34 -10.20
C ALA A 314 -26.18 -19.40 -11.41
N TRP A 315 -25.05 -18.74 -11.57
CA TRP A 315 -24.78 -17.76 -12.61
C TRP A 315 -23.44 -18.03 -13.32
N GLY A 316 -23.16 -17.25 -14.36
CA GLY A 316 -21.98 -17.47 -15.20
C GLY A 316 -22.05 -18.82 -15.93
N MET A 317 -21.10 -19.07 -16.79
CA MET A 317 -21.00 -20.39 -17.46
C MET A 317 -19.57 -20.64 -17.94
N ASN A 318 -19.01 -21.77 -17.55
CA ASN A 318 -17.80 -22.30 -18.18
C ASN A 318 -18.12 -23.54 -19.00
N ARG A 319 -17.57 -23.66 -20.22
CA ARG A 319 -17.80 -24.75 -21.16
C ARG A 319 -16.56 -25.61 -21.30
N PHE A 320 -16.77 -26.93 -21.37
CA PHE A 320 -15.72 -27.95 -21.50
C PHE A 320 -15.97 -28.80 -22.76
N PRO A 321 -15.66 -28.30 -23.96
CA PRO A 321 -15.93 -29.04 -25.21
C PRO A 321 -15.30 -30.45 -25.23
N ASN A 322 -14.17 -30.59 -24.53
CA ASN A 322 -13.39 -31.84 -24.45
C ASN A 322 -13.53 -32.58 -23.10
N GLY A 323 -14.57 -32.22 -22.29
CA GLY A 323 -14.76 -32.74 -20.96
C GLY A 323 -13.96 -32.02 -19.88
N ASN A 324 -14.17 -32.40 -18.61
CA ASN A 324 -13.47 -31.89 -17.45
C ASN A 324 -13.07 -32.99 -16.49
N LYS A 325 -12.14 -32.73 -15.56
CA LYS A 325 -11.61 -33.72 -14.62
C LYS A 325 -12.53 -34.02 -13.45
N TYR A 326 -13.50 -33.15 -13.16
CA TYR A 326 -14.39 -33.29 -11.99
C TYR A 326 -15.61 -34.16 -12.27
N ASP A 327 -16.17 -34.10 -13.48
CA ASP A 327 -17.27 -34.93 -13.97
C ASP A 327 -17.19 -35.04 -15.49
N SER A 328 -16.69 -36.16 -15.99
CA SER A 328 -16.52 -36.41 -17.42
C SER A 328 -17.84 -36.42 -18.22
N THR A 329 -19.00 -36.52 -17.55
CA THR A 329 -20.31 -36.48 -18.19
C THR A 329 -20.81 -35.07 -18.47
N LYS A 330 -20.17 -34.05 -17.87
CA LYS A 330 -20.55 -32.64 -18.00
C LYS A 330 -19.70 -31.91 -19.04
N THR A 331 -20.36 -31.14 -19.88
CA THR A 331 -19.72 -30.30 -20.91
C THR A 331 -19.76 -28.81 -20.56
N TYR A 332 -20.37 -28.47 -19.43
CA TYR A 332 -20.38 -27.10 -18.88
C TYR A 332 -20.66 -27.14 -17.37
N THR A 333 -20.42 -26.02 -16.72
CA THR A 333 -20.88 -25.72 -15.36
C THR A 333 -21.30 -24.26 -15.24
N LYS A 334 -22.29 -24.00 -14.38
CA LYS A 334 -22.53 -22.69 -13.77
C LYS A 334 -21.82 -22.64 -12.41
N PHE A 335 -21.80 -21.49 -11.80
CA PHE A 335 -21.13 -21.23 -10.52
C PHE A 335 -22.15 -20.80 -9.46
N SER A 336 -21.99 -21.24 -8.24
CA SER A 336 -22.63 -20.60 -7.09
C SER A 336 -21.86 -19.35 -6.67
N GLY A 337 -22.43 -18.50 -5.81
CA GLY A 337 -21.78 -17.31 -5.28
C GLY A 337 -20.78 -17.55 -4.14
N TYR A 338 -20.20 -18.76 -4.03
CA TYR A 338 -19.33 -19.19 -2.92
C TYR A 338 -18.12 -18.27 -2.67
N HIS A 339 -17.68 -17.56 -3.70
CA HIS A 339 -16.54 -16.65 -3.64
C HIS A 339 -16.86 -15.29 -3.04
N GLY A 340 -18.14 -14.88 -2.97
CA GLY A 340 -18.57 -13.61 -2.36
C GLY A 340 -18.63 -12.40 -3.30
N TYR A 341 -18.12 -12.50 -4.54
CA TYR A 341 -17.94 -11.35 -5.44
C TYR A 341 -19.18 -10.96 -6.27
N TRP A 342 -20.36 -11.51 -5.98
CA TRP A 342 -21.60 -11.15 -6.67
C TRP A 342 -22.63 -10.53 -5.72
N PRO A 343 -22.37 -9.35 -5.11
CA PRO A 343 -23.25 -8.81 -4.09
C PRO A 343 -24.65 -8.50 -4.61
N ILE A 344 -25.66 -9.10 -4.00
CA ILE A 344 -27.07 -8.71 -4.15
C ILE A 344 -27.41 -7.60 -3.15
N PHE A 345 -26.95 -7.72 -1.92
CA PHE A 345 -27.06 -6.71 -0.89
C PHE A 345 -25.67 -6.32 -0.40
N ALA A 346 -25.30 -5.06 -0.59
CA ALA A 346 -23.98 -4.54 -0.19
C ALA A 346 -23.81 -4.43 1.34
N THR A 347 -24.92 -4.50 2.12
CA THR A 347 -24.97 -4.20 3.56
C THR A 347 -25.57 -5.33 4.39
N ALA A 348 -25.53 -6.57 3.90
CA ALA A 348 -26.06 -7.72 4.62
C ALA A 348 -25.07 -8.89 4.57
N VAL A 349 -24.83 -9.54 5.71
CA VAL A 349 -24.02 -10.77 5.79
C VAL A 349 -24.73 -11.90 5.07
N ASP A 350 -24.01 -12.64 4.23
CA ASP A 350 -24.50 -13.86 3.61
C ASP A 350 -24.73 -14.95 4.68
N LYS A 351 -25.96 -15.43 4.76
CA LYS A 351 -26.36 -16.42 5.79
C LYS A 351 -25.62 -17.75 5.69
N ARG A 352 -25.03 -18.05 4.53
CA ARG A 352 -24.20 -19.23 4.30
C ARG A 352 -22.82 -19.09 4.92
N PHE A 353 -22.36 -17.86 5.16
CA PHE A 353 -21.11 -17.56 5.85
C PHE A 353 -21.30 -17.30 7.34
N GLY A 354 -22.52 -16.95 7.79
CA GLY A 354 -22.79 -16.72 9.19
C GLY A 354 -23.82 -15.62 9.47
N THR A 355 -23.79 -15.15 10.69
CA THR A 355 -24.69 -14.12 11.24
C THR A 355 -23.88 -12.89 11.71
N ASP A 356 -24.56 -11.75 11.87
CA ASP A 356 -23.97 -10.55 12.45
C ASP A 356 -23.34 -10.82 13.82
N LYS A 357 -23.97 -11.69 14.63
CA LYS A 357 -23.45 -12.09 15.94
C LYS A 357 -22.12 -12.83 15.83
N GLU A 358 -22.04 -13.79 14.92
CA GLU A 358 -20.79 -14.55 14.67
C GLU A 358 -19.69 -13.64 14.12
N LEU A 359 -20.04 -12.65 13.28
CA LEU A 359 -19.11 -11.65 12.79
C LEU A 359 -18.58 -10.77 13.92
N HIS A 360 -19.43 -10.27 14.81
CA HIS A 360 -18.98 -9.52 16.00
C HIS A 360 -18.05 -10.38 16.90
N GLU A 361 -18.38 -11.67 17.09
CA GLU A 361 -17.53 -12.57 17.88
C GLU A 361 -16.17 -12.79 17.22
N MET A 362 -16.12 -12.98 15.90
CA MET A 362 -14.88 -13.16 15.14
C MET A 362 -13.96 -11.92 15.28
N LEU A 363 -14.50 -10.73 15.05
CA LEU A 363 -13.74 -9.47 15.16
C LEU A 363 -13.21 -9.25 16.57
N ALA A 364 -14.06 -9.44 17.59
CA ALA A 364 -13.63 -9.31 18.99
C ALA A 364 -12.55 -10.35 19.35
N THR A 365 -12.67 -11.57 18.82
CA THR A 365 -11.67 -12.64 19.03
C THR A 365 -10.34 -12.28 18.37
N ALA A 366 -10.35 -11.77 17.12
CA ALA A 366 -9.14 -11.34 16.43
C ALA A 366 -8.42 -10.22 17.19
N HIS A 367 -9.15 -9.21 17.65
CA HIS A 367 -8.59 -8.11 18.45
C HIS A 367 -7.99 -8.61 19.79
N ALA A 368 -8.66 -9.55 20.46
CA ALA A 368 -8.14 -10.17 21.70
C ALA A 368 -6.84 -10.96 21.47
N HIS A 369 -6.60 -11.42 20.25
CA HIS A 369 -5.36 -12.08 19.81
C HIS A 369 -4.35 -11.12 19.13
N ASN A 370 -4.57 -9.81 19.26
CA ASN A 370 -3.75 -8.74 18.70
C ASN A 370 -3.64 -8.80 17.16
N MET A 371 -4.75 -9.15 16.49
CA MET A 371 -4.86 -9.21 15.03
C MET A 371 -5.89 -8.21 14.51
N ASN A 372 -5.64 -7.67 13.33
CA ASN A 372 -6.61 -6.90 12.55
C ASN A 372 -7.42 -7.81 11.62
N VAL A 373 -8.60 -7.31 11.21
CA VAL A 373 -9.40 -7.95 10.16
C VAL A 373 -9.80 -6.89 9.13
N VAL A 374 -9.43 -7.12 7.87
CA VAL A 374 -9.87 -6.31 6.74
C VAL A 374 -10.90 -7.06 5.91
N LEU A 375 -11.98 -6.36 5.56
CA LEU A 375 -13.06 -6.90 4.75
C LEU A 375 -12.74 -6.72 3.27
N ASP A 376 -12.83 -7.79 2.49
CA ASP A 376 -12.86 -7.66 1.03
C ASP A 376 -14.20 -7.04 0.59
N TYR A 377 -14.14 -5.87 -0.03
CA TYR A 377 -15.33 -5.11 -0.40
C TYR A 377 -15.41 -4.86 -1.89
N VAL A 378 -16.53 -5.31 -2.49
CA VAL A 378 -16.84 -5.14 -3.90
C VAL A 378 -17.62 -3.84 -4.08
N ALA A 379 -16.98 -2.81 -4.62
CA ALA A 379 -17.59 -1.52 -4.90
C ALA A 379 -17.91 -1.30 -6.39
N ASN A 380 -17.17 -1.99 -7.29
CA ASN A 380 -17.25 -1.77 -8.73
C ASN A 380 -18.62 -2.16 -9.33
N HIS A 381 -19.22 -3.24 -8.86
CA HIS A 381 -20.42 -3.81 -9.46
C HIS A 381 -21.37 -4.40 -8.43
N MET A 382 -22.59 -4.68 -8.85
CA MET A 382 -23.59 -5.45 -8.10
C MET A 382 -24.21 -6.51 -9.02
N HIS A 383 -24.77 -7.56 -8.42
CA HIS A 383 -25.53 -8.54 -9.17
C HIS A 383 -26.80 -7.89 -9.79
N ILE A 384 -27.16 -8.26 -11.01
CA ILE A 384 -28.31 -7.69 -11.74
C ILE A 384 -29.65 -7.83 -10.99
N ASN A 385 -29.78 -8.85 -10.13
CA ASN A 385 -30.95 -9.05 -9.27
C ASN A 385 -30.87 -8.23 -7.96
N SER A 386 -29.89 -7.36 -7.79
CA SER A 386 -29.84 -6.47 -6.62
C SER A 386 -31.07 -5.57 -6.57
N PRO A 387 -31.76 -5.48 -5.42
CA PRO A 387 -32.84 -4.51 -5.23
C PRO A 387 -32.38 -3.06 -5.49
N THR A 388 -31.13 -2.73 -5.21
CA THR A 388 -30.55 -1.42 -5.50
C THR A 388 -30.63 -1.09 -6.99
N LEU A 389 -30.22 -2.01 -7.86
CA LEU A 389 -30.29 -1.83 -9.31
C LEU A 389 -31.72 -1.92 -9.85
N GLN A 390 -32.57 -2.77 -9.26
CA GLN A 390 -33.97 -2.86 -9.65
C GLN A 390 -34.75 -1.56 -9.39
N HIS A 391 -34.43 -0.86 -8.29
CA HIS A 391 -35.02 0.45 -7.98
C HIS A 391 -34.34 1.59 -8.75
N ASN A 392 -33.08 1.43 -9.14
CA ASN A 392 -32.29 2.43 -9.84
C ASN A 392 -31.68 1.84 -11.13
N PRO A 393 -32.47 1.53 -12.14
CA PRO A 393 -32.00 0.79 -13.33
C PRO A 393 -31.02 1.57 -14.21
N THR A 394 -30.77 2.83 -13.92
CA THR A 394 -29.78 3.68 -14.62
C THR A 394 -28.50 3.87 -13.84
N TRP A 395 -28.30 3.15 -12.72
CA TRP A 395 -27.10 3.29 -11.88
C TRP A 395 -25.91 2.48 -12.37
N HIS A 396 -26.09 1.69 -13.40
CA HIS A 396 -25.00 0.96 -14.05
C HIS A 396 -24.61 1.59 -15.38
N THR A 397 -23.39 1.32 -15.84
CA THR A 397 -22.90 1.71 -17.17
C THR A 397 -23.58 0.91 -18.27
N ASP A 398 -23.46 1.37 -19.52
CA ASP A 398 -24.04 0.69 -20.65
C ASP A 398 -23.29 -0.59 -21.03
N SER A 399 -24.02 -1.68 -21.28
CA SER A 399 -23.48 -2.96 -21.76
C SER A 399 -23.09 -2.93 -23.26
N ILE A 400 -23.41 -1.84 -23.96
CA ILE A 400 -23.04 -1.57 -25.34
C ILE A 400 -22.35 -0.20 -25.39
N LEU A 401 -21.17 -0.16 -25.99
CA LEU A 401 -20.42 1.07 -26.22
C LEU A 401 -21.11 1.97 -27.28
N PRO A 402 -20.82 3.28 -27.31
CA PRO A 402 -21.37 4.18 -28.33
C PRO A 402 -21.08 3.77 -29.78
N ASP A 403 -20.02 3.00 -30.02
CA ASP A 403 -19.65 2.45 -31.32
C ASP A 403 -20.40 1.14 -31.68
N GLY A 404 -21.29 0.64 -30.82
CA GLY A 404 -22.09 -0.56 -30.99
C GLY A 404 -21.41 -1.86 -30.55
N ARG A 405 -20.16 -1.84 -30.08
CA ARG A 405 -19.49 -3.03 -29.51
C ARG A 405 -20.06 -3.36 -28.13
N ARG A 406 -19.98 -4.64 -27.76
CA ARG A 406 -20.31 -5.10 -26.40
C ARG A 406 -19.26 -4.58 -25.42
N ASN A 407 -19.69 -4.02 -24.30
CA ASN A 407 -18.85 -3.48 -23.24
C ASN A 407 -18.60 -4.53 -22.13
N PHE A 408 -17.93 -5.61 -22.48
CA PHE A 408 -17.62 -6.71 -21.58
C PHE A 408 -16.13 -7.04 -21.65
N GLU A 409 -15.50 -7.22 -20.49
CA GLU A 409 -14.08 -7.62 -20.37
C GLU A 409 -13.08 -6.71 -21.10
N LEU A 410 -13.44 -5.44 -21.31
CA LEU A 410 -12.57 -4.42 -21.92
C LEU A 410 -11.69 -3.76 -20.84
N TRP A 411 -10.89 -4.56 -20.17
CA TRP A 411 -10.18 -4.26 -18.93
C TRP A 411 -9.29 -3.02 -18.97
N ASP A 412 -8.75 -2.65 -20.12
CA ASP A 412 -7.88 -1.50 -20.30
C ASP A 412 -8.55 -0.39 -21.12
N GLU A 413 -9.26 -0.74 -22.21
CA GLU A 413 -9.87 0.20 -23.14
C GLU A 413 -11.04 0.96 -22.49
N ALA A 414 -11.91 0.25 -21.77
CA ALA A 414 -13.12 0.81 -21.14
C ALA A 414 -13.14 0.54 -19.64
N ARG A 415 -12.00 0.67 -18.97
CA ARG A 415 -11.78 0.20 -17.60
C ARG A 415 -12.79 0.69 -16.56
N LEU A 416 -13.36 1.89 -16.73
CA LEU A 416 -14.32 2.47 -15.78
C LEU A 416 -15.78 2.11 -16.09
N THR A 417 -16.06 1.48 -17.23
CA THR A 417 -17.44 1.20 -17.69
C THR A 417 -17.68 -0.24 -18.06
N THR A 418 -16.63 -1.05 -18.27
CA THR A 418 -16.74 -2.43 -18.73
C THR A 418 -17.40 -3.33 -17.68
N TRP A 419 -18.35 -4.17 -18.12
CA TRP A 419 -18.95 -5.20 -17.29
C TRP A 419 -18.05 -6.42 -17.22
N PHE A 420 -17.99 -7.07 -16.05
CA PHE A 420 -17.20 -8.27 -15.84
C PHE A 420 -17.91 -9.52 -16.38
N ASP A 421 -19.25 -9.57 -16.27
CA ASP A 421 -20.13 -10.56 -16.89
C ASP A 421 -21.53 -9.96 -17.06
N VAL A 422 -22.39 -10.63 -17.82
CA VAL A 422 -23.76 -10.19 -18.11
C VAL A 422 -24.66 -10.04 -16.87
N HIS A 423 -24.31 -10.71 -15.77
CA HIS A 423 -25.08 -10.69 -14.52
C HIS A 423 -24.48 -9.76 -13.44
N ILE A 424 -23.33 -9.12 -13.70
CA ILE A 424 -22.64 -8.21 -12.77
C ILE A 424 -22.32 -6.88 -13.47
N PRO A 425 -23.35 -6.05 -13.74
CA PRO A 425 -23.19 -4.72 -14.31
C PRO A 425 -22.31 -3.82 -13.47
N THR A 426 -21.38 -3.13 -14.10
CA THR A 426 -20.53 -2.13 -13.47
C THR A 426 -21.35 -0.90 -13.10
N LEU A 427 -21.22 -0.42 -11.87
CA LEU A 427 -21.89 0.79 -11.39
C LEU A 427 -21.27 2.05 -12.03
N ASP A 428 -22.09 3.03 -12.37
CA ASP A 428 -21.66 4.32 -12.93
C ASP A 428 -21.22 5.27 -11.80
N LEU A 429 -20.09 4.91 -11.16
CA LEU A 429 -19.55 5.60 -9.99
C LEU A 429 -18.95 6.99 -10.31
N GLU A 430 -18.88 7.40 -11.58
CA GLU A 430 -18.52 8.78 -11.93
C GLU A 430 -19.65 9.74 -11.59
N ARG A 431 -20.90 9.27 -11.53
CA ARG A 431 -22.08 10.05 -11.16
C ARG A 431 -22.21 10.15 -9.64
N GLU A 432 -22.35 11.36 -9.12
CA GLU A 432 -22.44 11.63 -7.68
C GLU A 432 -23.64 10.91 -7.02
N GLU A 433 -24.81 10.86 -7.71
CA GLU A 433 -26.01 10.18 -7.22
C GLU A 433 -25.85 8.66 -7.09
N VAL A 434 -24.83 8.06 -7.72
CA VAL A 434 -24.46 6.65 -7.57
C VAL A 434 -23.32 6.52 -6.56
N CYS A 435 -22.28 7.34 -6.72
CA CYS A 435 -21.06 7.31 -5.92
C CYS A 435 -21.36 7.52 -4.42
N SER A 436 -22.15 8.54 -4.08
CA SER A 436 -22.38 8.91 -2.68
C SER A 436 -23.11 7.81 -1.89
N PRO A 437 -24.25 7.22 -2.33
CA PRO A 437 -24.86 6.08 -1.61
C PRO A 437 -23.99 4.83 -1.59
N MET A 438 -23.17 4.59 -2.62
CA MET A 438 -22.32 3.40 -2.65
C MET A 438 -21.12 3.52 -1.70
N THR A 439 -20.57 4.73 -1.48
CA THR A 439 -19.60 4.97 -0.41
C THR A 439 -20.22 4.83 0.98
N ASP A 440 -21.49 5.23 1.19
CA ASP A 440 -22.22 4.98 2.44
C ASP A 440 -22.45 3.48 2.68
N SER A 441 -22.66 2.70 1.62
CA SER A 441 -22.75 1.23 1.71
C SER A 441 -21.44 0.58 2.17
N ALA A 442 -20.28 1.13 1.78
CA ALA A 442 -18.99 0.70 2.30
C ALA A 442 -18.84 1.07 3.79
N LEU A 443 -19.21 2.30 4.16
CA LEU A 443 -19.12 2.78 5.55
C LEU A 443 -20.05 2.04 6.50
N PHE A 444 -21.15 1.44 6.01
CA PHE A 444 -22.04 0.59 6.82
C PHE A 444 -21.26 -0.48 7.59
N TRP A 445 -20.24 -1.07 7.00
CA TRP A 445 -19.42 -2.12 7.64
C TRP A 445 -18.56 -1.58 8.78
N LEU A 446 -18.07 -0.35 8.67
CA LEU A 446 -17.33 0.33 9.73
C LEU A 446 -18.23 0.90 10.83
N ASP A 447 -19.46 1.28 10.47
CA ASP A 447 -20.47 1.79 11.44
C ASP A 447 -20.99 0.68 12.36
N ASN A 448 -21.18 -0.52 11.79
CA ASN A 448 -21.87 -1.60 12.50
C ASN A 448 -20.90 -2.67 13.02
N PHE A 449 -19.68 -2.76 12.48
CA PHE A 449 -18.72 -3.79 12.84
C PHE A 449 -17.33 -3.20 13.06
N ALA A 450 -16.54 -3.87 13.91
CA ALA A 450 -15.20 -3.41 14.27
C ALA A 450 -14.12 -3.87 13.28
N PHE A 451 -14.36 -3.77 11.97
CA PHE A 451 -13.32 -4.01 10.97
C PHE A 451 -12.21 -2.96 11.08
N ASP A 452 -10.97 -3.35 10.85
CA ASP A 452 -9.81 -2.46 10.90
C ASP A 452 -9.53 -1.80 9.54
N GLY A 453 -10.28 -2.17 8.51
CA GLY A 453 -10.18 -1.59 7.18
C GLY A 453 -10.78 -2.47 6.10
N PHE A 454 -10.32 -2.23 4.88
CA PHE A 454 -10.79 -2.93 3.68
C PHE A 454 -9.65 -3.41 2.80
N ARG A 455 -9.84 -4.56 2.16
CA ARG A 455 -9.27 -4.83 0.85
C ARG A 455 -10.33 -4.48 -0.19
N HIS A 456 -10.03 -3.55 -1.06
CA HIS A 456 -10.96 -3.14 -2.11
C HIS A 456 -10.71 -3.93 -3.39
N ASP A 457 -11.77 -4.63 -3.83
CA ASP A 457 -11.79 -5.39 -5.08
C ASP A 457 -11.76 -4.45 -6.30
N ALA A 458 -11.10 -4.89 -7.37
CA ALA A 458 -11.18 -4.30 -8.70
C ALA A 458 -10.99 -2.77 -8.77
N CYS A 459 -10.08 -2.20 -7.95
CA CYS A 459 -9.86 -0.74 -7.88
C CYS A 459 -9.52 -0.11 -9.23
N LYS A 460 -8.86 -0.85 -10.12
CA LYS A 460 -8.57 -0.43 -11.51
C LYS A 460 -9.83 0.10 -12.24
N HIS A 461 -10.99 -0.46 -11.92
CA HIS A 461 -12.27 -0.21 -12.57
C HIS A 461 -13.14 0.83 -11.85
N ILE A 462 -12.63 1.39 -10.75
CA ILE A 462 -13.34 2.36 -9.92
C ILE A 462 -12.71 3.74 -10.12
N PRO A 463 -13.51 4.79 -10.42
CA PRO A 463 -13.01 6.12 -10.68
C PRO A 463 -12.49 6.81 -9.40
N LEU A 464 -11.55 7.75 -9.54
CA LEU A 464 -10.88 8.42 -8.42
C LEU A 464 -11.84 9.23 -7.53
N ASN A 465 -12.94 9.75 -8.07
CA ASN A 465 -13.93 10.47 -7.27
C ASN A 465 -14.57 9.59 -6.19
N TYR A 466 -14.78 8.29 -6.46
CA TYR A 466 -15.27 7.35 -5.45
C TYR A 466 -14.30 7.26 -4.24
N TRP A 467 -13.01 7.16 -4.49
CA TRP A 467 -12.00 7.06 -3.43
C TRP A 467 -11.88 8.35 -2.62
N ARG A 468 -11.95 9.51 -3.29
CA ARG A 468 -11.97 10.82 -2.65
C ARG A 468 -13.19 10.98 -1.75
N GLU A 469 -14.38 10.61 -2.24
CA GLU A 469 -15.63 10.68 -1.47
C GLU A 469 -15.60 9.73 -0.28
N LEU A 470 -15.15 8.48 -0.47
CA LEU A 470 -15.00 7.51 0.61
C LEU A 470 -13.99 8.01 1.66
N GLY A 471 -12.81 8.47 1.24
CA GLY A 471 -11.77 8.99 2.14
C GLY A 471 -12.23 10.21 2.93
N ARG A 472 -12.92 11.16 2.26
CA ARG A 472 -13.52 12.34 2.90
C ARG A 472 -14.54 11.94 3.98
N LYS A 473 -15.51 11.09 3.63
CA LYS A 473 -16.52 10.60 4.59
C LYS A 473 -15.90 9.83 5.75
N MET A 474 -14.88 9.01 5.48
CA MET A 474 -14.16 8.28 6.54
C MET A 474 -13.49 9.23 7.53
N LYS A 475 -12.76 10.24 7.04
CA LYS A 475 -12.08 11.22 7.91
C LYS A 475 -13.06 12.04 8.74
N GLN A 476 -14.21 12.40 8.17
CA GLN A 476 -15.27 13.10 8.89
C GLN A 476 -15.95 12.22 9.94
N ARG A 477 -16.27 10.96 9.60
CA ARG A 477 -17.03 10.03 10.46
C ARG A 477 -16.17 9.39 11.54
N TYR A 478 -14.88 9.12 11.23
CA TYR A 478 -13.94 8.40 12.11
C TYR A 478 -12.61 9.14 12.28
N PRO A 479 -12.62 10.41 12.74
CA PRO A 479 -11.39 11.21 12.82
C PRO A 479 -10.31 10.60 13.73
N ASN A 480 -10.72 9.71 14.67
CA ASN A 480 -9.85 9.09 15.67
C ASN A 480 -9.68 7.58 15.50
N ARG A 481 -10.08 7.01 14.38
CA ARG A 481 -9.97 5.58 14.12
C ARG A 481 -8.95 5.33 13.01
N HIS A 482 -7.98 4.49 13.30
CA HIS A 482 -7.11 3.96 12.27
C HIS A 482 -7.90 2.99 11.38
N ILE A 483 -7.91 3.23 10.07
CA ILE A 483 -8.57 2.41 9.06
C ILE A 483 -7.58 2.22 7.93
N TRP A 484 -7.19 0.97 7.69
CA TRP A 484 -6.25 0.64 6.63
C TRP A 484 -6.98 0.15 5.39
N MET A 485 -6.68 0.75 4.24
CA MET A 485 -7.29 0.41 2.96
C MET A 485 -6.22 -0.04 1.98
N ILE A 486 -6.30 -1.30 1.56
CA ILE A 486 -5.46 -1.85 0.50
C ILE A 486 -6.32 -2.17 -0.72
N GLY A 487 -5.88 -1.74 -1.90
CA GLY A 487 -6.62 -1.91 -3.15
C GLY A 487 -6.02 -2.95 -4.09
N GLU A 488 -6.82 -3.42 -5.02
CA GLU A 488 -6.39 -4.30 -6.09
C GLU A 488 -6.42 -3.58 -7.44
N THR A 489 -5.23 -3.33 -8.00
CA THR A 489 -5.09 -2.71 -9.33
C THR A 489 -4.02 -3.44 -10.13
N TYR A 490 -4.43 -4.07 -11.24
CA TYR A 490 -3.49 -4.59 -12.24
C TYR A 490 -3.11 -3.45 -13.19
N GLY A 491 -1.86 -3.00 -13.14
CA GLY A 491 -1.39 -1.89 -13.95
C GLY A 491 0.10 -1.60 -13.76
N ASN A 492 0.57 -0.56 -14.42
CA ASN A 492 1.91 -0.03 -14.17
C ASN A 492 1.95 0.79 -12.86
N THR A 493 3.15 1.17 -12.44
CA THR A 493 3.37 1.92 -11.19
C THR A 493 2.62 3.25 -11.15
N ASP A 494 2.48 3.96 -12.29
CA ASP A 494 1.76 5.23 -12.36
C ASP A 494 0.25 5.04 -12.08
N LEU A 495 -0.37 4.00 -12.69
CA LEU A 495 -1.79 3.70 -12.43
C LEU A 495 -2.02 3.26 -10.99
N ILE A 496 -1.21 2.32 -10.48
CA ILE A 496 -1.31 1.82 -9.11
C ILE A 496 -1.12 2.98 -8.12
N GLY A 497 -0.08 3.80 -8.29
CA GLY A 497 0.23 4.95 -7.43
C GLY A 497 -0.81 6.07 -7.47
N SER A 498 -1.60 6.17 -8.57
CA SER A 498 -2.65 7.18 -8.68
C SER A 498 -3.76 7.04 -7.64
N TYR A 499 -3.97 5.85 -7.10
CA TYR A 499 -4.96 5.56 -6.05
C TYR A 499 -4.44 5.76 -4.64
N VAL A 500 -3.11 5.79 -4.45
CA VAL A 500 -2.47 5.85 -3.12
C VAL A 500 -2.21 7.30 -2.76
N LYS A 501 -3.05 7.85 -1.88
CA LYS A 501 -2.99 9.24 -1.40
C LYS A 501 -3.53 9.30 0.04
N THR A 502 -3.16 10.32 0.77
CA THR A 502 -3.64 10.55 2.14
C THR A 502 -5.17 10.55 2.25
N GLY A 503 -5.86 11.07 1.23
CA GLY A 503 -7.32 11.16 1.17
C GLY A 503 -8.01 10.04 0.39
N MET A 504 -7.28 9.01 -0.06
CA MET A 504 -7.83 7.86 -0.79
C MET A 504 -7.38 6.56 -0.15
N LEU A 505 -6.73 5.64 -0.91
CA LEU A 505 -6.21 4.39 -0.36
C LEU A 505 -4.86 4.60 0.33
N ASN A 506 -4.60 3.86 1.40
CA ASN A 506 -3.28 3.84 2.05
C ASN A 506 -2.28 3.02 1.23
N SER A 507 -2.75 1.98 0.52
CA SER A 507 -1.95 0.92 -0.05
C SER A 507 -2.63 0.28 -1.25
N GLN A 508 -1.82 -0.42 -2.05
CA GLN A 508 -2.25 -1.30 -3.15
C GLN A 508 -1.39 -2.57 -3.12
N PHE A 509 -1.84 -3.66 -3.76
CA PHE A 509 -0.95 -4.78 -4.04
C PHE A 509 0.05 -4.38 -5.13
N ASP A 510 1.34 -4.66 -4.90
CA ASP A 510 2.39 -4.42 -5.90
C ASP A 510 2.48 -5.60 -6.89
N PHE A 511 1.61 -5.58 -7.88
CA PHE A 511 1.61 -6.60 -8.92
C PHE A 511 2.84 -6.57 -9.83
N ASN A 512 3.60 -5.46 -9.86
CA ASN A 512 4.85 -5.41 -10.64
C ASN A 512 5.94 -6.23 -9.94
N ILE A 513 6.06 -6.12 -8.60
CA ILE A 513 6.91 -7.00 -7.77
C ILE A 513 6.47 -8.46 -7.96
N TYR A 514 5.18 -8.76 -7.79
CA TYR A 514 4.65 -10.12 -7.96
C TYR A 514 5.00 -10.73 -9.32
N HIS A 515 4.68 -10.05 -10.43
CA HIS A 515 4.94 -10.57 -11.77
C HIS A 515 6.44 -10.76 -12.03
N THR A 516 7.28 -9.84 -11.57
CA THR A 516 8.73 -9.99 -11.70
C THR A 516 9.23 -11.18 -10.89
N ALA A 517 8.77 -11.33 -9.64
CA ALA A 517 9.20 -12.40 -8.76
C ALA A 517 8.81 -13.80 -9.29
N ILE A 518 7.55 -13.99 -9.73
CA ILE A 518 7.14 -15.28 -10.31
C ILE A 518 7.90 -15.59 -11.62
N ASP A 519 8.23 -14.58 -12.42
CA ASP A 519 9.05 -14.76 -13.61
C ASP A 519 10.48 -15.18 -13.23
N VAL A 520 11.11 -14.45 -12.32
CA VAL A 520 12.51 -14.65 -11.90
C VAL A 520 12.72 -16.00 -11.23
N PHE A 521 11.79 -16.42 -10.40
CA PHE A 521 11.91 -17.69 -9.67
C PHE A 521 11.27 -18.89 -10.41
N GLY A 522 10.34 -18.65 -11.33
CA GLY A 522 9.62 -19.73 -11.99
C GLY A 522 10.08 -20.03 -13.43
N LYS A 523 10.68 -19.07 -14.13
CA LYS A 523 11.14 -19.25 -15.52
C LYS A 523 12.64 -19.46 -15.60
N PRO A 524 13.15 -20.22 -16.59
CA PRO A 524 14.58 -20.37 -16.81
C PRO A 524 15.22 -19.06 -17.31
N ASN A 525 16.53 -18.91 -17.08
CA ASN A 525 17.37 -17.83 -17.59
C ASN A 525 16.89 -16.42 -17.21
N GLN A 526 16.33 -16.26 -16.03
CA GLN A 526 15.95 -14.97 -15.46
C GLN A 526 17.08 -14.40 -14.58
N SER A 527 16.96 -13.13 -14.23
CA SER A 527 18.01 -12.36 -13.57
C SER A 527 17.52 -11.68 -12.29
N LEU A 528 18.28 -11.82 -11.21
CA LEU A 528 18.06 -11.06 -9.97
C LEU A 528 18.37 -9.56 -10.14
N THR A 529 19.13 -9.17 -11.17
CA THR A 529 19.27 -7.76 -11.56
C THR A 529 17.89 -7.16 -11.91
N ARG A 530 17.05 -7.90 -12.66
CA ARG A 530 15.67 -7.48 -12.95
C ARG A 530 14.82 -7.37 -11.71
N MET A 531 14.98 -8.31 -10.75
CA MET A 531 14.27 -8.24 -9.48
C MET A 531 14.61 -6.97 -8.71
N ASN A 532 15.90 -6.67 -8.56
CA ASN A 532 16.34 -5.43 -7.89
C ASN A 532 15.83 -4.17 -8.61
N GLN A 533 15.88 -4.16 -9.95
CA GLN A 533 15.35 -3.03 -10.73
C GLN A 533 13.88 -2.78 -10.41
N THR A 534 13.04 -3.83 -10.38
CA THR A 534 11.61 -3.68 -10.06
C THR A 534 11.40 -3.21 -8.61
N ILE A 535 12.22 -3.68 -7.65
CA ILE A 535 12.18 -3.16 -6.27
C ILE A 535 12.50 -1.65 -6.26
N MET A 536 13.56 -1.23 -6.96
CA MET A 536 13.93 0.19 -7.03
C MET A 536 12.85 1.05 -7.70
N GLU A 537 12.17 0.55 -8.74
CA GLU A 537 11.04 1.20 -9.40
C GLU A 537 9.84 1.33 -8.46
N SER A 538 9.56 0.32 -7.63
CA SER A 538 8.53 0.35 -6.59
C SER A 538 8.83 1.41 -5.53
N LEU A 539 10.06 1.43 -5.00
CA LEU A 539 10.49 2.44 -4.01
C LEU A 539 10.43 3.87 -4.59
N ALA A 540 10.81 4.04 -5.85
CA ALA A 540 10.72 5.34 -6.52
C ALA A 540 9.27 5.82 -6.70
N ALA A 541 8.34 4.88 -6.95
CA ALA A 541 6.94 5.20 -7.23
C ALA A 541 6.11 5.43 -5.96
N TYR A 542 6.39 4.68 -4.89
CA TYR A 542 5.54 4.63 -3.70
C TYR A 542 6.22 5.15 -2.43
N GLY A 543 7.53 5.45 -2.49
CA GLY A 543 8.37 5.81 -1.34
C GLY A 543 9.08 4.59 -0.73
N ALA A 544 10.18 4.83 0.01
CA ALA A 544 10.98 3.76 0.60
C ALA A 544 10.28 3.05 1.78
N HIS A 545 9.30 3.71 2.39
CA HIS A 545 8.56 3.18 3.54
C HIS A 545 7.06 3.00 3.24
N HIS A 546 6.74 2.62 1.99
CA HIS A 546 5.37 2.33 1.58
C HIS A 546 4.80 1.09 2.28
N THR A 547 3.48 0.98 2.32
CA THR A 547 2.73 -0.17 2.85
C THR A 547 2.10 -1.02 1.75
N MET A 548 2.68 -1.01 0.54
CA MET A 548 2.20 -1.82 -0.58
C MET A 548 2.26 -3.31 -0.23
N GLY A 549 1.22 -4.07 -0.65
CA GLY A 549 1.14 -5.49 -0.36
C GLY A 549 2.01 -6.33 -1.30
N ASN A 550 2.95 -7.08 -0.74
CA ASN A 550 3.77 -8.06 -1.44
C ASN A 550 3.09 -9.42 -1.37
N ILE A 551 2.63 -9.97 -2.49
CA ILE A 551 1.88 -11.24 -2.53
C ILE A 551 2.72 -12.39 -3.07
N SER A 552 2.52 -13.59 -2.51
CA SER A 552 3.01 -14.85 -3.07
C SER A 552 2.03 -15.44 -4.09
N GLY A 553 0.74 -15.21 -3.88
CA GLY A 553 -0.37 -15.62 -4.72
C GLY A 553 -1.69 -15.03 -4.24
N ASN A 554 -2.78 -15.35 -4.95
CA ASN A 554 -4.15 -15.07 -4.51
C ASN A 554 -5.15 -16.03 -5.18
N HIS A 555 -6.43 -15.88 -4.87
CA HIS A 555 -7.50 -16.71 -5.39
C HIS A 555 -7.75 -16.61 -6.91
N ASP A 556 -7.09 -15.66 -7.61
CA ASP A 556 -7.19 -15.43 -9.06
C ASP A 556 -5.90 -15.82 -9.83
N LYS A 557 -4.93 -16.41 -9.13
CA LYS A 557 -3.64 -16.77 -9.72
C LYS A 557 -3.40 -18.27 -9.62
N CYS A 558 -2.70 -18.82 -10.63
CA CYS A 558 -2.16 -20.17 -10.55
C CYS A 558 -1.25 -20.29 -9.32
N ARG A 559 -1.29 -21.42 -8.62
CA ARG A 559 -0.37 -21.70 -7.52
C ARG A 559 1.06 -21.68 -8.03
N PHE A 560 1.90 -20.82 -7.47
CA PHE A 560 3.26 -20.61 -7.94
C PHE A 560 4.08 -21.91 -7.96
N ILE A 561 3.92 -22.75 -6.94
CA ILE A 561 4.65 -24.00 -6.85
C ILE A 561 4.40 -24.94 -8.03
N SER A 562 3.18 -24.93 -8.59
CA SER A 562 2.83 -25.75 -9.79
C SER A 562 3.41 -25.17 -11.09
N LEU A 563 3.60 -23.85 -11.16
CA LEU A 563 4.34 -23.17 -12.23
C LEU A 563 5.85 -23.47 -12.14
N ALA A 564 6.43 -23.31 -10.97
CA ALA A 564 7.84 -23.55 -10.71
C ALA A 564 8.27 -25.02 -10.91
N GLY A 565 7.39 -25.97 -10.58
CA GLY A 565 7.60 -27.39 -10.78
C GLY A 565 7.24 -27.91 -12.18
N GLY A 566 6.63 -27.06 -13.00
CA GLY A 566 6.26 -27.38 -14.38
C GLY A 566 5.01 -28.27 -14.51
N ALA A 567 4.18 -28.38 -13.48
CA ALA A 567 2.87 -29.03 -13.60
C ALA A 567 1.90 -28.21 -14.45
N VAL A 568 2.06 -26.89 -14.43
CA VAL A 568 1.41 -25.94 -15.34
C VAL A 568 2.48 -25.22 -16.17
N SER A 569 2.32 -25.25 -17.49
CA SER A 569 3.27 -24.59 -18.40
C SER A 569 2.99 -23.09 -18.51
N TRP A 570 4.03 -22.29 -18.58
CA TRP A 570 3.95 -20.85 -18.83
C TRP A 570 3.28 -20.45 -20.16
N ASN A 571 3.17 -21.41 -21.10
CA ASN A 571 2.62 -21.20 -22.43
C ASN A 571 1.20 -21.77 -22.60
N GLU A 572 0.61 -22.33 -21.56
CA GLU A 572 -0.78 -22.81 -21.58
C GLU A 572 -1.73 -21.91 -20.78
N SER A 573 -3.03 -22.06 -21.04
CA SER A 573 -4.03 -21.45 -20.18
C SER A 573 -4.09 -22.21 -18.84
N ASP A 574 -3.66 -21.55 -17.77
CA ASP A 574 -3.68 -22.10 -16.40
C ASP A 574 -5.11 -22.43 -15.94
N LYS A 575 -6.11 -21.62 -16.32
CA LYS A 575 -7.54 -21.93 -16.11
C LYS A 575 -7.94 -23.22 -16.81
N ALA A 576 -7.62 -23.38 -18.10
CA ALA A 576 -7.95 -24.58 -18.84
C ALA A 576 -7.24 -25.83 -18.27
N ALA A 577 -5.98 -25.69 -17.81
CA ALA A 577 -5.24 -26.76 -17.16
C ALA A 577 -5.98 -27.26 -15.89
N GLY A 578 -6.42 -26.33 -15.04
CA GLY A 578 -7.17 -26.63 -13.81
C GLY A 578 -8.48 -27.38 -14.04
N TRP A 579 -9.13 -27.16 -15.17
CA TRP A 579 -10.37 -27.88 -15.53
C TRP A 579 -10.13 -29.27 -16.12
N THR A 580 -9.00 -29.49 -16.82
CA THR A 580 -8.84 -30.65 -17.69
C THR A 580 -8.04 -31.81 -17.10
N ARG A 581 -7.13 -31.53 -16.14
CA ARG A 581 -6.24 -32.52 -15.53
C ARG A 581 -5.97 -32.27 -14.06
N HIS A 582 -5.55 -33.28 -13.34
CA HIS A 582 -5.06 -33.13 -11.98
C HIS A 582 -3.73 -32.37 -12.00
N ILE A 583 -3.59 -31.36 -11.15
CA ILE A 583 -2.41 -30.51 -11.03
C ILE A 583 -1.70 -30.80 -9.70
N GLY A 584 -0.47 -31.30 -9.79
CA GLY A 584 0.42 -31.44 -8.66
C GLY A 584 1.48 -30.34 -8.62
N VAL A 585 2.54 -30.56 -7.88
CA VAL A 585 3.73 -29.69 -7.91
C VAL A 585 4.45 -29.86 -9.25
N THR A 586 4.64 -31.12 -9.68
CA THR A 586 5.26 -31.46 -10.97
C THR A 586 4.29 -32.27 -11.83
N ALA A 587 4.51 -32.30 -13.15
CA ALA A 587 3.66 -33.05 -14.07
C ALA A 587 3.89 -34.56 -14.01
N ASP A 588 5.08 -35.00 -13.61
CA ASP A 588 5.57 -36.38 -13.68
C ASP A 588 5.94 -36.99 -12.31
N GLY A 589 5.77 -36.23 -11.21
CA GLY A 589 6.17 -36.67 -9.87
C GLY A 589 7.69 -36.72 -9.66
N ASP A 590 8.47 -36.04 -10.48
CA ASP A 590 9.93 -36.00 -10.34
C ASP A 590 10.35 -35.26 -9.07
N ALA A 591 10.98 -35.99 -8.15
CA ALA A 591 11.39 -35.46 -6.83
C ALA A 591 12.42 -34.32 -6.94
N THR A 592 13.25 -34.31 -7.98
CA THR A 592 14.25 -33.25 -8.19
C THR A 592 13.57 -31.94 -8.61
N LYS A 593 12.61 -32.01 -9.51
CA LYS A 593 11.80 -30.85 -9.92
C LYS A 593 10.94 -30.37 -8.76
N GLU A 594 10.39 -31.28 -7.96
CA GLU A 594 9.61 -30.93 -6.77
C GLU A 594 10.45 -30.18 -5.74
N ALA A 595 11.65 -30.69 -5.41
CA ALA A 595 12.58 -30.00 -4.51
C ALA A 595 13.00 -28.63 -5.06
N HIS A 596 13.20 -28.50 -6.38
CA HIS A 596 13.45 -27.23 -7.04
C HIS A 596 12.27 -26.26 -6.88
N ALA A 597 11.03 -26.74 -7.10
CA ALA A 597 9.83 -25.92 -6.97
C ALA A 597 9.66 -25.36 -5.57
N TYR A 598 9.83 -26.18 -4.53
CA TYR A 598 9.79 -25.74 -3.13
C TYR A 598 10.90 -24.71 -2.82
N ARG A 599 12.10 -24.89 -3.38
CA ARG A 599 13.17 -23.92 -3.23
C ARG A 599 12.82 -22.59 -3.88
N MET A 600 12.27 -22.58 -5.10
CA MET A 600 11.88 -21.35 -5.79
C MET A 600 10.71 -20.65 -5.08
N ALA A 601 9.74 -21.41 -4.58
CA ALA A 601 8.67 -20.86 -3.76
C ALA A 601 9.19 -20.21 -2.48
N MET A 602 10.21 -20.81 -1.84
CA MET A 602 10.83 -20.22 -0.65
C MET A 602 11.62 -18.95 -0.95
N LEU A 603 12.24 -18.83 -2.13
CA LEU A 603 12.88 -17.58 -2.56
C LEU A 603 11.85 -16.47 -2.81
N LEU A 604 10.67 -16.82 -3.33
CA LEU A 604 9.55 -15.88 -3.46
C LEU A 604 9.10 -15.35 -2.09
N GLU A 605 8.92 -16.24 -1.11
CA GLU A 605 8.58 -15.84 0.26
C GLU A 605 9.71 -15.02 0.91
N LEU A 606 10.97 -15.41 0.71
CA LEU A 606 12.11 -14.66 1.21
C LEU A 606 12.09 -13.19 0.71
N VAL A 607 11.83 -12.99 -0.58
CA VAL A 607 11.65 -11.63 -1.14
C VAL A 607 10.49 -10.92 -0.44
N ASN A 608 9.30 -11.53 -0.42
CA ASN A 608 8.08 -10.90 0.11
C ASN A 608 8.22 -10.46 1.57
N PHE A 609 8.89 -11.28 2.40
CA PHE A 609 9.05 -11.00 3.83
C PHE A 609 10.19 -10.02 4.15
N THR A 610 11.13 -9.79 3.23
CA THR A 610 12.36 -9.02 3.54
C THR A 610 12.46 -7.67 2.83
N ILE A 611 11.79 -7.47 1.70
CA ILE A 611 11.75 -6.15 1.04
C ILE A 611 10.81 -5.19 1.77
N PRO A 612 10.86 -3.85 1.50
CA PRO A 612 9.84 -2.91 1.95
C PRO A 612 8.44 -3.30 1.47
N GLY A 613 7.41 -2.88 2.22
CA GLY A 613 6.02 -3.24 1.98
C GLY A 613 5.49 -4.26 3.00
N VAL A 614 4.29 -4.75 2.79
CA VAL A 614 3.56 -5.63 3.72
C VAL A 614 3.40 -7.01 3.08
N PRO A 615 4.00 -8.08 3.65
CA PRO A 615 3.83 -9.43 3.15
C PRO A 615 2.37 -9.88 3.21
N CYS A 616 1.92 -10.58 2.18
CA CYS A 616 0.58 -11.16 2.13
C CYS A 616 0.66 -12.61 1.64
N VAL A 617 0.24 -13.55 2.49
CA VAL A 617 0.20 -14.98 2.21
C VAL A 617 -1.23 -15.39 1.86
N TYR A 618 -1.44 -16.08 0.75
CA TYR A 618 -2.72 -16.67 0.42
C TYR A 618 -2.85 -18.06 1.05
N GLN A 619 -4.05 -18.41 1.58
CA GLN A 619 -4.30 -19.73 2.20
C GLN A 619 -3.78 -20.87 1.33
N GLY A 620 -2.95 -21.71 1.92
CA GLY A 620 -2.31 -22.83 1.24
C GLY A 620 -0.92 -22.52 0.69
N ASP A 621 -0.59 -21.27 0.38
CA ASP A 621 0.76 -20.91 -0.09
C ASP A 621 1.81 -21.16 1.01
N GLU A 622 1.45 -21.01 2.30
CA GLU A 622 2.32 -21.25 3.44
C GLU A 622 2.82 -22.70 3.58
N TYR A 623 2.20 -23.66 2.89
CA TYR A 623 2.71 -25.04 2.82
C TYR A 623 2.95 -25.53 1.38
N GLY A 624 2.89 -24.62 0.40
CA GLY A 624 3.12 -24.96 -1.01
C GLY A 624 2.01 -25.81 -1.58
N GLU A 625 0.75 -25.41 -1.44
CA GLU A 625 -0.38 -26.07 -2.06
C GLU A 625 -0.28 -26.02 -3.58
N ALA A 626 -0.43 -27.17 -4.24
CA ALA A 626 -0.44 -27.27 -5.68
C ALA A 626 -1.84 -26.99 -6.26
N GLY A 627 -1.89 -26.44 -7.47
CA GLY A 627 -3.11 -26.14 -8.20
C GLY A 627 -2.84 -25.24 -9.40
N ALA A 628 -3.74 -25.27 -10.37
CA ALA A 628 -3.78 -24.29 -11.46
C ALA A 628 -4.53 -23.03 -11.02
N ASN A 629 -5.13 -22.29 -11.94
CA ASN A 629 -5.97 -21.14 -11.62
C ASN A 629 -7.42 -21.57 -11.28
N ASP A 630 -8.30 -20.60 -10.96
CA ASP A 630 -9.71 -20.79 -10.61
C ASP A 630 -10.40 -21.86 -11.48
N PRO A 631 -11.00 -22.89 -10.84
CA PRO A 631 -11.24 -23.11 -9.42
C PRO A 631 -10.17 -23.96 -8.70
N ASP A 632 -9.14 -24.40 -9.40
CA ASP A 632 -8.15 -25.39 -8.93
C ASP A 632 -7.13 -24.80 -7.92
N ASN A 633 -7.12 -23.48 -7.72
CA ASN A 633 -6.37 -22.80 -6.68
C ASN A 633 -7.20 -22.53 -5.40
N ARG A 634 -8.47 -22.99 -5.35
CA ARG A 634 -9.46 -22.67 -4.31
C ARG A 634 -9.96 -23.94 -3.58
N HIS A 635 -9.03 -24.84 -3.24
CA HIS A 635 -9.35 -26.03 -2.44
C HIS A 635 -9.65 -25.65 -0.98
N MET A 636 -10.32 -26.60 -0.26
CA MET A 636 -10.45 -26.48 1.18
C MET A 636 -9.07 -26.51 1.84
N MET A 637 -8.89 -25.61 2.81
CA MET A 637 -7.65 -25.46 3.57
C MET A 637 -7.26 -26.74 4.30
N LYS A 638 -5.98 -27.09 4.29
CA LYS A 638 -5.42 -28.23 5.01
C LYS A 638 -4.72 -27.78 6.29
N PHE A 639 -5.32 -28.05 7.42
CA PHE A 639 -4.73 -27.76 8.73
C PHE A 639 -3.86 -28.90 9.28
N ALA A 640 -4.01 -30.10 8.74
CA ALA A 640 -3.29 -31.32 9.13
C ALA A 640 -3.03 -32.23 7.92
N GLY A 641 -2.20 -33.25 8.11
CA GLY A 641 -1.92 -34.25 7.04
C GLY A 641 -0.96 -33.72 5.97
N LEU A 642 -0.16 -32.69 6.27
CA LEU A 642 0.92 -32.23 5.42
C LEU A 642 2.00 -33.29 5.30
N ASN A 643 2.56 -33.46 4.10
CA ASN A 643 3.78 -34.29 3.95
C ASN A 643 5.03 -33.56 4.49
N ASP A 644 6.17 -34.25 4.55
CA ASP A 644 7.40 -33.69 5.13
C ASP A 644 7.89 -32.41 4.43
N GLN A 645 7.75 -32.32 3.11
CA GLN A 645 8.16 -31.12 2.36
C GLN A 645 7.22 -29.96 2.66
N GLN A 646 5.92 -30.17 2.68
CA GLN A 646 4.91 -29.17 3.04
C GLN A 646 5.10 -28.68 4.48
N ALA A 647 5.32 -29.60 5.42
CA ALA A 647 5.54 -29.26 6.82
C ALA A 647 6.84 -28.43 7.00
N ASN A 648 7.93 -28.84 6.33
CA ASN A 648 9.17 -28.10 6.35
C ASN A 648 9.01 -26.71 5.72
N PHE A 649 8.35 -26.60 4.58
CA PHE A 649 8.10 -25.34 3.92
C PHE A 649 7.31 -24.38 4.83
N ARG A 650 6.24 -24.86 5.45
CA ARG A 650 5.44 -24.10 6.41
C ARG A 650 6.28 -23.61 7.58
N THR A 651 7.16 -24.46 8.13
CA THR A 651 8.06 -24.07 9.20
C THR A 651 8.99 -22.94 8.75
N LYS A 652 9.52 -22.98 7.53
CA LYS A 652 10.36 -21.90 6.97
C LYS A 652 9.61 -20.59 6.78
N VAL A 653 8.36 -20.62 6.37
CA VAL A 653 7.50 -19.42 6.29
C VAL A 653 7.24 -18.84 7.68
N GLN A 654 6.99 -19.68 8.69
CA GLN A 654 6.85 -19.26 10.10
C GLN A 654 8.14 -18.58 10.62
N GLU A 655 9.31 -19.14 10.28
CA GLU A 655 10.60 -18.54 10.64
C GLU A 655 10.77 -17.14 10.00
N LEU A 656 10.43 -16.96 8.71
CA LEU A 656 10.47 -15.66 8.03
C LEU A 656 9.52 -14.64 8.65
N ALA A 657 8.29 -15.05 8.93
CA ALA A 657 7.30 -14.20 9.58
C ALA A 657 7.76 -13.77 10.99
N LYS A 658 8.35 -14.70 11.76
CA LYS A 658 8.93 -14.42 13.06
C LYS A 658 10.09 -13.43 12.95
N LEU A 659 11.04 -13.66 12.04
CA LEU A 659 12.18 -12.77 11.83
C LEU A 659 11.71 -11.35 11.49
N ARG A 660 10.72 -11.20 10.60
CA ARG A 660 10.16 -9.89 10.28
C ARG A 660 9.55 -9.21 11.51
N ARG A 661 8.78 -9.94 12.33
CA ARG A 661 8.12 -9.39 13.51
C ARG A 661 9.09 -9.02 14.65
N GLU A 662 10.25 -9.64 14.71
CA GLU A 662 11.23 -9.46 15.79
C GLU A 662 12.34 -8.46 15.43
N ASN A 663 12.35 -7.89 14.19
CA ASN A 663 13.44 -7.01 13.75
C ASN A 663 12.91 -5.69 13.17
N MET A 664 13.24 -4.59 13.85
CA MET A 664 12.85 -3.24 13.41
C MET A 664 13.42 -2.92 12.02
N ALA A 665 14.59 -3.40 11.68
CA ALA A 665 15.19 -3.20 10.36
C ALA A 665 14.38 -3.85 9.23
N LEU A 666 13.72 -5.00 9.45
CA LEU A 666 12.83 -5.60 8.45
C LEU A 666 11.49 -4.86 8.35
N ILE A 667 11.07 -4.13 9.38
CA ILE A 667 9.79 -3.39 9.44
C ILE A 667 9.98 -1.96 8.90
N TYR A 668 10.85 -1.17 9.53
CA TYR A 668 11.08 0.25 9.23
C TYR A 668 12.44 0.56 8.59
N GLY A 669 13.27 -0.46 8.31
CA GLY A 669 14.63 -0.25 7.81
C GLY A 669 14.67 0.23 6.36
N ASP A 670 15.74 0.95 6.06
CA ASP A 670 16.07 1.43 4.72
C ASP A 670 16.60 0.28 3.85
N TYR A 671 16.19 0.22 2.59
CA TYR A 671 16.65 -0.79 1.62
C TYR A 671 17.93 -0.31 0.94
N ILE A 672 19.03 -1.05 1.09
CA ILE A 672 20.33 -0.69 0.52
C ILE A 672 20.88 -1.87 -0.29
N PRO A 673 20.88 -1.79 -1.65
CA PRO A 673 21.50 -2.83 -2.47
C PRO A 673 23.03 -2.84 -2.26
N VAL A 674 23.61 -4.03 -2.07
CA VAL A 674 25.06 -4.24 -1.81
C VAL A 674 25.71 -4.94 -3.00
N THR A 675 25.15 -6.08 -3.43
CA THR A 675 25.63 -6.82 -4.61
C THR A 675 24.44 -7.25 -5.44
N VAL A 676 24.43 -6.82 -6.70
CA VAL A 676 23.38 -7.14 -7.65
C VAL A 676 23.99 -7.69 -8.92
N ASN A 677 23.66 -8.93 -9.26
CA ASN A 677 24.01 -9.55 -10.53
C ASN A 677 22.93 -10.58 -10.91
N ASP A 678 23.10 -11.28 -12.02
CA ASP A 678 22.07 -12.18 -12.54
C ASP A 678 21.69 -13.33 -11.61
N THR A 679 22.61 -13.79 -10.76
CA THR A 679 22.39 -14.95 -9.89
C THR A 679 22.35 -14.62 -8.41
N THR A 680 22.68 -13.38 -8.04
CA THR A 680 22.77 -12.96 -6.64
C THR A 680 22.19 -11.57 -6.45
N LEU A 681 21.32 -11.43 -5.48
CA LEU A 681 20.83 -10.16 -4.95
C LEU A 681 21.16 -10.14 -3.45
N HIS A 682 22.15 -9.33 -3.08
CA HIS A 682 22.46 -9.02 -1.68
C HIS A 682 22.05 -7.58 -1.40
N PHE A 683 21.22 -7.39 -0.41
CA PHE A 683 20.81 -6.08 0.10
C PHE A 683 20.81 -6.06 1.62
N GLN A 684 20.87 -4.87 2.18
CA GLN A 684 20.70 -4.60 3.60
C GLN A 684 19.38 -3.93 3.88
N ARG A 685 18.79 -4.25 5.05
CA ARG A 685 17.77 -3.45 5.70
C ARG A 685 18.42 -2.83 6.93
N VAL A 686 18.39 -1.50 7.02
CA VAL A 686 19.12 -0.76 8.07
C VAL A 686 18.15 0.13 8.86
N TYR A 687 18.13 -0.02 10.19
CA TYR A 687 17.34 0.84 11.07
C TYR A 687 18.08 1.11 12.37
N MET A 688 18.43 2.39 12.65
CA MET A 688 19.04 2.86 13.90
C MET A 688 20.26 2.03 14.37
N GLY A 689 21.06 1.54 13.41
CA GLY A 689 22.25 0.73 13.67
C GLY A 689 22.02 -0.79 13.66
N GLU A 690 20.78 -1.26 13.65
CA GLU A 690 20.47 -2.66 13.34
C GLU A 690 20.64 -2.89 11.85
N VAL A 691 21.36 -3.93 11.47
CA VAL A 691 21.61 -4.30 10.06
C VAL A 691 21.18 -5.74 9.85
N VAL A 692 20.26 -5.91 8.90
CA VAL A 692 19.84 -7.22 8.41
C VAL A 692 20.32 -7.38 6.98
N ASP A 693 21.29 -8.27 6.76
CA ASP A 693 21.77 -8.67 5.44
C ASP A 693 20.90 -9.78 4.89
N VAL A 694 20.39 -9.59 3.68
CA VAL A 694 19.60 -10.59 2.95
C VAL A 694 20.34 -10.96 1.67
N VAL A 695 20.69 -12.22 1.54
CA VAL A 695 21.33 -12.76 0.33
C VAL A 695 20.37 -13.73 -0.33
N ILE A 696 19.94 -13.40 -1.55
CA ILE A 696 19.11 -14.23 -2.41
C ILE A 696 20.01 -14.77 -3.52
N SER A 697 20.05 -16.08 -3.71
CA SER A 697 20.84 -16.71 -4.75
C SER A 697 20.03 -17.76 -5.51
N LEU A 698 20.12 -17.73 -6.84
CA LEU A 698 19.53 -18.75 -7.71
C LEU A 698 20.37 -20.04 -7.77
N THR A 699 21.64 -19.98 -7.41
CA THR A 699 22.62 -21.05 -7.65
C THR A 699 23.31 -21.59 -6.38
N SER A 700 23.23 -20.86 -5.26
CA SER A 700 23.86 -21.22 -3.99
C SER A 700 22.90 -20.96 -2.82
N GLU A 701 23.37 -21.13 -1.60
CA GLU A 701 22.62 -20.85 -0.39
C GLU A 701 22.11 -19.40 -0.37
N SER A 702 20.87 -19.23 0.03
CA SER A 702 20.27 -17.92 0.38
C SER A 702 20.19 -17.80 1.89
N SER A 703 20.35 -16.59 2.44
CA SER A 703 20.45 -16.43 3.89
C SER A 703 19.99 -15.06 4.39
N ILE A 704 19.62 -15.02 5.67
CA ILE A 704 19.47 -13.80 6.46
C ILE A 704 20.51 -13.78 7.55
N THR A 705 21.21 -12.64 7.68
CA THR A 705 22.20 -12.39 8.72
C THR A 705 21.80 -11.12 9.48
N ILE A 706 21.79 -11.14 10.81
CA ILE A 706 21.45 -9.99 11.65
C ILE A 706 22.69 -9.59 12.43
N ASN A 707 23.16 -8.37 12.26
CA ASN A 707 24.37 -7.82 12.92
C ASN A 707 25.58 -8.76 12.81
N GLY A 708 25.72 -9.45 11.67
CA GLY A 708 26.82 -10.36 11.38
C GLY A 708 26.62 -11.82 11.81
N GLU A 709 25.51 -12.17 12.47
CA GLU A 709 25.16 -13.55 12.83
C GLU A 709 24.13 -14.10 11.83
N LYS A 710 24.43 -15.25 11.21
CA LYS A 710 23.52 -15.94 10.28
C LYS A 710 22.40 -16.63 11.06
N VAL A 711 21.16 -16.22 10.80
CA VAL A 711 19.96 -16.65 11.56
C VAL A 711 18.99 -17.50 10.73
N TRP A 712 19.08 -17.46 9.39
CA TRP A 712 18.20 -18.23 8.52
C TRP A 712 18.91 -18.60 7.22
N THR A 713 18.58 -19.78 6.66
CA THR A 713 19.14 -20.26 5.39
C THR A 713 18.16 -21.16 4.62
N ILE A 714 18.36 -21.22 3.29
CA ILE A 714 17.77 -22.20 2.37
C ILE A 714 18.73 -22.53 1.22
#